data_a328a1e8517de37e4421f1f8e8182359
#
_entry.id   a328a1e8517de37e4421f1f8e8182359
#
_cell.length_a   1.000
_cell.length_b   1.000
_cell.length_c   1.000
_cell.angle_alpha   90.00
_cell.angle_beta   90.00
_cell.angle_gamma   90.00
#
_symmetry.space_group_name_H-M   'P 1'
#
loop_
_entity.id
_entity.type
_entity.pdbx_description
1 polymer ?
#
loop_
_entity_poly.entity_id
_entity_poly.type
_entity_poly.pdbx_seq_one_letter_code
_entity_poly.pdbx_strand_id
1 'polypeptide(L)'
;MTEKNFWNCSGDELLKEFKTDSRGLSTERAEEIRNEKGENVLQEGKRKSTLQVFLSQFCDLLVIILIIAAVISMFSDNIESTIVILAVLVMNAVLGTVQHVKAERSLDSLKQLSSPNAKVMRDGVKQELPSREIVPGDIVLLEAGDMIVADGRILRNFSLQVNESSITGESTNVEKNDAIIEGSVPLADRTNMVYSGSLVTYGRAEVLVTGTGMDTELGKIAGLMNAAKERKTPLQESLDKFSARLAAFIMIVCALVFILCIYRKMAVLDSMMFAVALAVAAIPEALGSIVTIVQAFGTQKMAKENAIIKNLKAVESLGCVSVICSDKTGTLTQNKMTVQEIYLDGKLYKPEELDSHNQLHRYLLYDAVLTNDSSIVDGKGIGDPTEYALLEMFRQVHMMPGMETDGTGTSVPVGSGTSVPVEWSLKEDVLRDCMDRMEEVPFDSDRKLMSTKYLLHGVPTILTKGAVDVLLDRCVSVRYSDGVKPMTDEEKAKIKARNKAFSENGLRVLSFAYKESDEVLGVDTEYGFTFLGLVSMVDPPRPESMAAVADARRAGIKPVMITGDHKITAVAIAKQIGIYEDGDMALTGEELDALSDEELARDITKISVYARVSPENKIRIVDAWQKNGNIVAMTGDGVNDAPALKKADIGVAMGITGTEVSKDAAAMILSDDNFATIIKAVSNGRNVYRNIKNAILFLLSGNTAGILAVLYTSIAALPVPFAPVHLLFINLLTDSLPALAIGMEPADPSLLSEKPRDPKKGILTSDFMAKMLSEGLLIAVATMTAFHLGLPVSSAKATTMAFATLTLARLFHGFNCRSEESMFKLGFRSNKYSVYAFLAGVAFLAAVLFIPGLHSLFSVVSLGAADVLKIAGLAFAPTAIIQIIKAIQDKRR
;
A
#
# COMPACT_ATOMS: atom_id res chain seq x y z
N MET A 1 -30.01 -6.78 -28.94
CA MET A 1 -31.05 -6.88 -27.91
C MET A 1 -31.45 -5.48 -27.54
N THR A 2 -32.73 -5.11 -27.59
CA THR A 2 -33.24 -3.83 -27.11
C THR A 2 -32.87 -3.68 -25.65
N GLU A 3 -32.19 -2.59 -25.28
CA GLU A 3 -31.92 -2.29 -23.87
C GLU A 3 -33.23 -2.27 -23.10
N LYS A 4 -33.39 -3.20 -22.16
CA LYS A 4 -34.59 -3.28 -21.34
C LYS A 4 -34.51 -2.27 -20.22
N ASN A 5 -35.54 -1.50 -20.04
CA ASN A 5 -35.63 -0.44 -19.04
C ASN A 5 -35.95 -1.04 -17.65
N PHE A 6 -34.95 -1.52 -16.90
CA PHE A 6 -35.13 -2.16 -15.60
C PHE A 6 -35.82 -1.28 -14.53
N TRP A 7 -35.68 0.05 -14.65
CA TRP A 7 -36.33 1.01 -13.75
C TRP A 7 -37.85 1.06 -13.91
N ASN A 8 -38.34 0.52 -15.02
CA ASN A 8 -39.79 0.51 -15.35
C ASN A 8 -40.48 -0.81 -14.95
N CYS A 9 -39.73 -1.74 -14.33
CA CYS A 9 -40.21 -3.05 -13.91
C CYS A 9 -40.41 -3.11 -12.41
N SER A 10 -41.37 -3.89 -11.95
CA SER A 10 -41.52 -4.20 -10.53
C SER A 10 -40.43 -5.17 -10.05
N GLY A 11 -40.10 -5.13 -8.76
CA GLY A 11 -39.09 -6.05 -8.18
C GLY A 11 -39.49 -7.54 -8.40
N ASP A 12 -40.79 -7.87 -8.25
CA ASP A 12 -41.28 -9.24 -8.42
C ASP A 12 -41.20 -9.74 -9.88
N GLU A 13 -41.38 -8.86 -10.86
CA GLU A 13 -41.19 -9.19 -12.28
C GLU A 13 -39.73 -9.49 -12.59
N LEU A 14 -38.83 -8.69 -12.04
CA LEU A 14 -37.40 -8.87 -12.24
C LEU A 14 -36.88 -10.12 -11.53
N LEU A 15 -37.33 -10.42 -10.31
CA LEU A 15 -36.97 -11.66 -9.63
C LEU A 15 -37.34 -12.90 -10.47
N LYS A 16 -38.52 -12.89 -11.08
CA LYS A 16 -38.95 -13.98 -12.00
C LYS A 16 -38.09 -14.04 -13.26
N GLU A 17 -37.73 -12.90 -13.83
CA GLU A 17 -36.92 -12.81 -15.05
C GLU A 17 -35.53 -13.35 -14.84
N PHE A 18 -34.87 -12.94 -13.74
CA PHE A 18 -33.54 -13.42 -13.38
C PHE A 18 -33.55 -14.81 -12.74
N LYS A 19 -34.75 -15.41 -12.58
CA LYS A 19 -34.95 -16.74 -11.99
C LYS A 19 -34.35 -16.84 -10.58
N THR A 20 -34.50 -15.79 -9.77
CA THR A 20 -34.07 -15.69 -8.40
C THR A 20 -35.26 -15.40 -7.48
N ASP A 21 -35.11 -15.55 -6.19
CA ASP A 21 -36.12 -15.22 -5.17
C ASP A 21 -35.45 -14.40 -4.03
N SER A 22 -36.20 -14.06 -2.99
CA SER A 22 -35.71 -13.29 -1.84
C SER A 22 -34.57 -13.98 -1.07
N ARG A 23 -34.28 -15.25 -1.32
CA ARG A 23 -33.15 -16.01 -0.76
C ARG A 23 -31.88 -15.91 -1.63
N GLY A 24 -32.00 -15.24 -2.79
CA GLY A 24 -30.91 -15.09 -3.76
C GLY A 24 -30.71 -16.31 -4.66
N LEU A 25 -29.72 -16.22 -5.55
CA LEU A 25 -29.36 -17.32 -6.43
C LEU A 25 -28.73 -18.47 -5.63
N SER A 26 -28.87 -19.71 -6.16
CA SER A 26 -28.01 -20.79 -5.68
C SER A 26 -26.56 -20.61 -6.17
N THR A 27 -25.61 -21.06 -5.37
CA THR A 27 -24.18 -20.99 -5.72
C THR A 27 -23.89 -21.65 -7.06
N GLU A 28 -24.51 -22.83 -7.34
CA GLU A 28 -24.36 -23.53 -8.62
C GLU A 28 -24.84 -22.67 -9.81
N ARG A 29 -26.01 -22.03 -9.66
CA ARG A 29 -26.59 -21.18 -10.69
C ARG A 29 -25.77 -19.92 -10.94
N ALA A 30 -25.21 -19.33 -9.89
CA ALA A 30 -24.30 -18.18 -10.01
C ALA A 30 -23.02 -18.55 -10.78
N GLU A 31 -22.47 -19.75 -10.55
CA GLU A 31 -21.31 -20.25 -11.31
C GLU A 31 -21.62 -20.49 -12.80
N GLU A 32 -22.80 -21.04 -13.11
CA GLU A 32 -23.25 -21.18 -14.49
C GLU A 32 -23.31 -19.83 -15.21
N ILE A 33 -23.96 -18.84 -14.59
CA ILE A 33 -24.09 -17.48 -15.15
C ILE A 33 -22.70 -16.84 -15.31
N ARG A 34 -21.78 -17.03 -14.35
CA ARG A 34 -20.42 -16.53 -14.44
C ARG A 34 -19.65 -17.16 -15.60
N ASN A 35 -19.83 -18.45 -15.83
CA ASN A 35 -19.20 -19.14 -16.97
C ASN A 35 -19.78 -18.70 -18.32
N GLU A 36 -21.06 -18.32 -18.36
CA GLU A 36 -21.74 -17.85 -19.58
C GLU A 36 -21.44 -16.38 -19.89
N LYS A 37 -21.51 -15.49 -18.88
CA LYS A 37 -21.39 -14.02 -19.04
C LYS A 37 -19.98 -13.47 -18.72
N GLY A 38 -19.14 -14.27 -18.08
CA GLY A 38 -17.82 -13.83 -17.61
C GLY A 38 -17.85 -13.25 -16.19
N GLU A 39 -16.66 -12.88 -15.71
CA GLU A 39 -16.49 -12.24 -14.40
C GLU A 39 -16.92 -10.76 -14.45
N ASN A 40 -17.34 -10.22 -13.30
CA ASN A 40 -17.67 -8.80 -13.14
C ASN A 40 -16.39 -7.96 -13.06
N VAL A 41 -15.76 -7.74 -14.20
CA VAL A 41 -14.54 -6.94 -14.36
C VAL A 41 -14.67 -6.00 -15.56
N LEU A 42 -14.19 -4.78 -15.40
CA LEU A 42 -14.05 -3.86 -16.52
C LEU A 42 -12.92 -4.34 -17.41
N GLN A 43 -13.18 -4.52 -18.70
CA GLN A 43 -12.13 -4.86 -19.64
C GLN A 43 -11.17 -3.67 -19.75
N GLU A 44 -9.96 -3.85 -19.24
CA GLU A 44 -8.84 -2.96 -19.55
C GLU A 44 -8.62 -2.97 -21.08
N GLY A 45 -8.16 -1.83 -21.63
CA GLY A 45 -7.92 -1.69 -23.06
C GLY A 45 -7.18 -2.89 -23.66
N LYS A 46 -7.42 -3.21 -24.92
CA LYS A 46 -6.87 -4.40 -25.60
C LYS A 46 -5.39 -4.54 -25.27
N ARG A 47 -5.05 -5.51 -24.42
CA ARG A 47 -3.66 -5.85 -24.11
C ARG A 47 -2.97 -6.22 -25.42
N LYS A 48 -1.74 -5.76 -25.57
CA LYS A 48 -0.92 -6.18 -26.69
C LYS A 48 -0.71 -7.69 -26.60
N SER A 49 -1.03 -8.41 -27.65
CA SER A 49 -0.72 -9.85 -27.68
C SER A 49 0.79 -10.05 -27.53
N THR A 50 1.21 -11.20 -27.01
CA THR A 50 2.64 -11.53 -26.87
C THR A 50 3.40 -11.35 -28.19
N LEU A 51 2.74 -11.67 -29.33
CA LEU A 51 3.29 -11.42 -30.66
C LEU A 51 3.43 -9.93 -30.99
N GLN A 52 2.46 -9.10 -30.60
CA GLN A 52 2.56 -7.64 -30.81
C GLN A 52 3.65 -7.03 -29.94
N VAL A 53 3.83 -7.51 -28.70
CA VAL A 53 4.96 -7.11 -27.84
C VAL A 53 6.29 -7.51 -28.48
N PHE A 54 6.39 -8.73 -28.99
CA PHE A 54 7.58 -9.21 -29.71
C PHE A 54 7.89 -8.36 -30.95
N LEU A 55 6.90 -8.08 -31.79
CA LEU A 55 7.09 -7.24 -32.98
C LEU A 55 7.40 -5.79 -32.63
N SER A 56 6.87 -5.28 -31.55
CA SER A 56 7.16 -3.90 -31.11
C SER A 56 8.63 -3.71 -30.70
N GLN A 57 9.34 -4.78 -30.30
CA GLN A 57 10.78 -4.72 -30.00
C GLN A 57 11.60 -4.33 -31.24
N PHE A 58 11.15 -4.67 -32.44
CA PHE A 58 11.82 -4.31 -33.69
C PHE A 58 11.58 -2.87 -34.15
N CYS A 59 10.65 -2.17 -33.51
CA CYS A 59 10.35 -0.75 -33.81
C CYS A 59 11.20 0.22 -32.98
N ASP A 60 12.03 -0.26 -32.08
CA ASP A 60 12.97 0.56 -31.33
C ASP A 60 14.02 1.16 -32.27
N LEU A 61 14.32 2.47 -32.11
CA LEU A 61 15.30 3.18 -32.93
C LEU A 61 16.66 2.46 -32.96
N LEU A 62 17.03 1.83 -31.87
CA LEU A 62 18.30 1.15 -31.70
C LEU A 62 18.33 -0.17 -32.47
N VAL A 63 17.24 -0.91 -32.43
CA VAL A 63 17.09 -2.13 -33.19
C VAL A 63 17.07 -1.83 -34.70
N ILE A 64 16.48 -0.70 -35.09
CA ILE A 64 16.51 -0.23 -36.49
C ILE A 64 17.97 0.04 -36.94
N ILE A 65 18.79 0.69 -36.10
CA ILE A 65 20.22 0.92 -36.38
C ILE A 65 20.95 -0.42 -36.54
N LEU A 66 20.67 -1.42 -35.70
CA LEU A 66 21.25 -2.76 -35.80
C LEU A 66 20.78 -3.50 -37.05
N ILE A 67 19.53 -3.36 -37.45
CA ILE A 67 19.04 -3.94 -38.73
C ILE A 67 19.79 -3.30 -39.91
N ILE A 68 19.99 -1.96 -39.89
CA ILE A 68 20.78 -1.26 -40.89
C ILE A 68 22.22 -1.79 -40.89
N ALA A 69 22.80 -2.00 -39.70
CA ALA A 69 24.14 -2.58 -39.59
C ALA A 69 24.24 -4.00 -40.15
N ALA A 70 23.23 -4.82 -39.89
CA ALA A 70 23.15 -6.20 -40.47
C ALA A 70 23.08 -6.17 -42.00
N VAL A 71 22.26 -5.24 -42.54
CA VAL A 71 22.15 -5.08 -44.02
C VAL A 71 23.51 -4.62 -44.61
N ILE A 72 24.19 -3.70 -43.98
CA ILE A 72 25.53 -3.26 -44.43
C ILE A 72 26.54 -4.36 -44.33
N SER A 73 26.56 -5.14 -43.24
CA SER A 73 27.44 -6.31 -43.07
C SER A 73 27.22 -7.37 -44.16
N MET A 74 25.96 -7.54 -44.58
CA MET A 74 25.62 -8.45 -45.67
C MET A 74 26.22 -8.03 -47.03
N PHE A 75 26.24 -6.74 -47.32
CA PHE A 75 26.87 -6.18 -48.54
C PHE A 75 28.40 -6.15 -48.45
N SER A 76 28.97 -6.43 -47.28
CA SER A 76 30.44 -6.49 -47.07
C SER A 76 31.03 -7.90 -47.21
N ASP A 77 30.33 -8.86 -47.82
CA ASP A 77 30.71 -10.28 -47.88
C ASP A 77 30.91 -10.95 -46.51
N ASN A 78 30.40 -10.34 -45.41
CA ASN A 78 30.58 -10.85 -44.08
C ASN A 78 29.28 -11.54 -43.58
N ILE A 79 28.87 -12.59 -44.28
CA ILE A 79 27.62 -13.32 -44.04
C ILE A 79 27.54 -13.88 -42.61
N GLU A 80 28.66 -14.31 -42.06
CA GLU A 80 28.70 -14.84 -40.66
C GLU A 80 28.33 -13.78 -39.66
N SER A 81 28.87 -12.56 -39.74
CA SER A 81 28.53 -11.43 -38.87
C SER A 81 27.04 -11.04 -39.01
N THR A 82 26.51 -11.06 -40.22
CA THR A 82 25.08 -10.76 -40.48
C THR A 82 24.15 -11.75 -39.79
N ILE A 83 24.43 -13.07 -39.89
CA ILE A 83 23.65 -14.11 -39.23
C ILE A 83 23.67 -13.92 -37.70
N VAL A 84 24.84 -13.57 -37.15
CA VAL A 84 24.98 -13.33 -35.72
C VAL A 84 24.18 -12.13 -35.25
N ILE A 85 24.26 -11.01 -35.98
CA ILE A 85 23.50 -9.81 -35.63
C ILE A 85 21.99 -10.12 -35.64
N LEU A 86 21.50 -10.84 -36.67
CA LEU A 86 20.10 -11.23 -36.76
C LEU A 86 19.69 -12.20 -35.63
N ALA A 87 20.52 -13.18 -35.31
CA ALA A 87 20.25 -14.13 -34.21
C ALA A 87 20.16 -13.41 -32.87
N VAL A 88 21.06 -12.45 -32.61
CA VAL A 88 21.05 -11.62 -31.39
C VAL A 88 19.85 -10.71 -31.35
N LEU A 89 19.45 -10.11 -32.48
CA LEU A 89 18.23 -9.30 -32.56
C LEU A 89 16.98 -10.09 -32.17
N VAL A 90 16.85 -11.31 -32.69
CA VAL A 90 15.74 -12.21 -32.37
C VAL A 90 15.80 -12.59 -30.89
N MET A 91 16.97 -12.94 -30.39
CA MET A 91 17.15 -13.29 -28.98
C MET A 91 16.81 -12.12 -28.04
N ASN A 92 17.21 -10.89 -28.39
CA ASN A 92 16.85 -9.69 -27.65
C ASN A 92 15.32 -9.46 -27.65
N ALA A 93 14.67 -9.60 -28.81
CA ALA A 93 13.24 -9.47 -28.91
C ALA A 93 12.49 -10.54 -28.07
N VAL A 94 12.99 -11.77 -28.02
CA VAL A 94 12.45 -12.84 -27.18
C VAL A 94 12.64 -12.50 -25.70
N LEU A 95 13.83 -12.11 -25.29
CA LEU A 95 14.14 -11.78 -23.89
C LEU A 95 13.32 -10.57 -23.40
N GLY A 96 13.28 -9.49 -24.21
CA GLY A 96 12.46 -8.32 -23.91
C GLY A 96 10.96 -8.65 -23.78
N THR A 97 10.47 -9.54 -24.64
CA THR A 97 9.08 -10.02 -24.58
C THR A 97 8.81 -10.82 -23.30
N VAL A 98 9.70 -11.76 -22.96
CA VAL A 98 9.57 -12.58 -21.73
C VAL A 98 9.61 -11.69 -20.48
N GLN A 99 10.51 -10.72 -20.46
CA GLN A 99 10.63 -9.75 -19.34
C GLN A 99 9.35 -8.91 -19.22
N HIS A 100 8.83 -8.39 -20.32
CA HIS A 100 7.59 -7.60 -20.35
C HIS A 100 6.39 -8.39 -19.82
N VAL A 101 6.18 -9.60 -20.38
CA VAL A 101 5.06 -10.48 -19.97
C VAL A 101 5.17 -10.88 -18.49
N LYS A 102 6.39 -11.13 -17.99
CA LYS A 102 6.60 -11.48 -16.58
C LYS A 102 6.32 -10.31 -15.65
N ALA A 103 6.73 -9.10 -16.03
CA ALA A 103 6.42 -7.87 -15.27
C ALA A 103 4.91 -7.62 -15.24
N GLU A 104 4.22 -7.75 -16.38
CA GLU A 104 2.76 -7.58 -16.49
C GLU A 104 2.01 -8.56 -15.59
N ARG A 105 2.35 -9.85 -15.64
CA ARG A 105 1.74 -10.88 -14.77
C ARG A 105 1.93 -10.61 -13.28
N SER A 106 3.09 -10.08 -12.89
CA SER A 106 3.33 -9.71 -11.48
C SER A 106 2.42 -8.56 -11.03
N LEU A 107 2.15 -7.59 -11.90
CA LEU A 107 1.23 -6.49 -11.63
C LEU A 107 -0.23 -6.95 -11.56
N ASP A 108 -0.64 -7.85 -12.45
CA ASP A 108 -1.99 -8.42 -12.46
C ASP A 108 -2.31 -9.15 -11.16
N SER A 109 -1.35 -9.93 -10.65
CA SER A 109 -1.51 -10.63 -9.37
C SER A 109 -1.72 -9.66 -8.19
N LEU A 110 -1.09 -8.48 -8.23
CA LEU A 110 -1.27 -7.44 -7.20
C LEU A 110 -2.63 -6.74 -7.30
N LYS A 111 -3.11 -6.48 -8.52
CA LYS A 111 -4.44 -5.90 -8.76
C LYS A 111 -5.56 -6.81 -8.25
N GLN A 112 -5.41 -8.12 -8.40
CA GLN A 112 -6.38 -9.10 -7.89
C GLN A 112 -6.52 -9.10 -6.37
N LEU A 113 -5.46 -8.79 -5.62
CA LEU A 113 -5.48 -8.67 -4.16
C LEU A 113 -6.20 -7.41 -3.67
N SER A 114 -6.49 -6.47 -4.54
CA SER A 114 -7.09 -5.16 -4.26
C SER A 114 -8.54 -5.04 -4.77
N SER A 115 -9.18 -6.14 -5.20
CA SER A 115 -10.57 -6.08 -5.67
C SER A 115 -11.52 -5.85 -4.49
N PRO A 116 -12.54 -4.98 -4.63
CA PRO A 116 -13.53 -4.76 -3.58
C PRO A 116 -14.35 -6.02 -3.34
N ASN A 117 -14.87 -6.17 -2.12
CA ASN A 117 -15.82 -7.22 -1.77
C ASN A 117 -17.25 -6.70 -1.84
N ALA A 118 -18.21 -7.61 -1.97
CA ALA A 118 -19.64 -7.31 -1.91
C ALA A 118 -20.37 -8.31 -1.00
N LYS A 119 -21.31 -7.81 -0.23
CA LYS A 119 -22.21 -8.61 0.61
C LYS A 119 -23.38 -9.08 -0.23
N VAL A 120 -23.54 -10.38 -0.39
CA VAL A 120 -24.61 -10.96 -1.22
C VAL A 120 -25.44 -11.96 -0.44
N MET A 121 -26.69 -12.12 -0.87
CA MET A 121 -27.57 -13.20 -0.41
C MET A 121 -27.53 -14.32 -1.44
N ARG A 122 -26.99 -15.48 -1.09
CA ARG A 122 -27.03 -16.72 -1.89
C ARG A 122 -27.43 -17.89 -1.02
N ASP A 123 -28.23 -18.80 -1.58
CA ASP A 123 -28.74 -19.98 -0.85
C ASP A 123 -29.46 -19.63 0.48
N GLY A 124 -29.98 -18.40 0.60
CA GLY A 124 -30.61 -17.88 1.83
C GLY A 124 -29.62 -17.47 2.93
N VAL A 125 -28.33 -17.42 2.63
CA VAL A 125 -27.27 -17.04 3.56
C VAL A 125 -26.55 -15.77 3.07
N LYS A 126 -26.31 -14.81 3.98
CA LYS A 126 -25.49 -13.63 3.71
C LYS A 126 -24.02 -14.06 3.61
N GLN A 127 -23.39 -13.75 2.49
CA GLN A 127 -21.99 -14.08 2.20
C GLN A 127 -21.26 -12.83 1.73
N GLU A 128 -19.98 -12.75 1.99
CA GLU A 128 -19.09 -11.71 1.45
C GLU A 128 -18.21 -12.33 0.36
N LEU A 129 -18.34 -11.83 -0.86
CA LEU A 129 -17.66 -12.35 -2.04
C LEU A 129 -16.85 -11.24 -2.73
N PRO A 130 -15.73 -11.60 -3.39
CA PRO A 130 -15.03 -10.67 -4.27
C PRO A 130 -15.97 -10.12 -5.35
N SER A 131 -15.91 -8.83 -5.63
CA SER A 131 -16.77 -8.15 -6.62
C SER A 131 -16.80 -8.84 -7.99
N ARG A 132 -15.69 -9.44 -8.40
CA ARG A 132 -15.55 -10.18 -9.67
C ARG A 132 -16.48 -11.41 -9.78
N GLU A 133 -16.95 -11.93 -8.65
CA GLU A 133 -17.77 -13.14 -8.59
C GLU A 133 -19.28 -12.83 -8.61
N ILE A 134 -19.64 -11.53 -8.60
CA ILE A 134 -21.01 -11.06 -8.67
C ILE A 134 -21.55 -11.24 -10.09
N VAL A 135 -22.77 -11.78 -10.19
CA VAL A 135 -23.45 -12.05 -11.46
C VAL A 135 -24.81 -11.40 -11.54
N PRO A 136 -25.35 -11.13 -12.74
CA PRO A 136 -26.71 -10.67 -12.88
C PRO A 136 -27.71 -11.67 -12.27
N GLY A 137 -28.61 -11.17 -11.41
CA GLY A 137 -29.54 -11.99 -10.64
C GLY A 137 -29.15 -12.19 -9.17
N ASP A 138 -27.92 -11.84 -8.76
CA ASP A 138 -27.52 -11.78 -7.35
C ASP A 138 -28.31 -10.69 -6.60
N ILE A 139 -28.58 -10.92 -5.32
CA ILE A 139 -29.10 -9.91 -4.41
C ILE A 139 -27.95 -9.38 -3.56
N VAL A 140 -27.58 -8.14 -3.81
CA VAL A 140 -26.51 -7.43 -3.07
C VAL A 140 -27.15 -6.64 -1.93
N LEU A 141 -26.54 -6.72 -0.75
CA LEU A 141 -26.90 -5.98 0.45
C LEU A 141 -25.97 -4.78 0.59
N LEU A 142 -26.51 -3.58 0.43
CA LEU A 142 -25.77 -2.33 0.51
C LEU A 142 -25.94 -1.67 1.87
N GLU A 143 -24.86 -1.18 2.44
CA GLU A 143 -24.81 -0.42 3.69
C GLU A 143 -23.94 0.84 3.52
N ALA A 144 -24.12 1.85 4.38
CA ALA A 144 -23.32 3.07 4.32
C ALA A 144 -21.82 2.76 4.38
N GLY A 145 -21.04 3.32 3.43
CA GLY A 145 -19.61 3.06 3.24
C GLY A 145 -19.28 1.99 2.21
N ASP A 146 -20.27 1.24 1.72
CA ASP A 146 -20.07 0.25 0.65
C ASP A 146 -19.93 0.93 -0.71
N MET A 147 -19.04 0.40 -1.54
CA MET A 147 -18.99 0.73 -2.96
C MET A 147 -19.93 -0.20 -3.73
N ILE A 148 -20.74 0.37 -4.61
CA ILE A 148 -21.65 -0.38 -5.47
C ILE A 148 -20.81 -1.04 -6.58
N VAL A 149 -20.78 -2.36 -6.62
CA VAL A 149 -19.88 -3.15 -7.48
C VAL A 149 -20.51 -3.57 -8.82
N ALA A 150 -21.82 -3.37 -8.97
CA ALA A 150 -22.59 -3.75 -10.15
C ALA A 150 -23.81 -2.84 -10.31
N ASP A 151 -24.36 -2.70 -11.50
CA ASP A 151 -25.60 -2.00 -11.69
C ASP A 151 -26.78 -2.85 -11.20
N GLY A 152 -27.72 -2.24 -10.51
CA GLY A 152 -28.82 -2.97 -9.93
C GLY A 152 -30.10 -2.18 -9.73
N ARG A 153 -31.22 -2.92 -9.55
CA ARG A 153 -32.55 -2.41 -9.23
C ARG A 153 -32.80 -2.59 -7.75
N ILE A 154 -33.16 -1.54 -7.06
CA ILE A 154 -33.50 -1.57 -5.63
C ILE A 154 -34.79 -2.37 -5.42
N LEU A 155 -34.74 -3.44 -4.63
CA LEU A 155 -35.89 -4.26 -4.23
C LEU A 155 -36.53 -3.74 -2.96
N ARG A 156 -35.70 -3.34 -1.98
CA ARG A 156 -36.10 -2.74 -0.70
C ARG A 156 -35.17 -1.61 -0.33
N ASN A 157 -35.74 -0.51 0.08
CA ASN A 157 -35.04 0.70 0.45
C ASN A 157 -35.23 1.05 1.94
N PHE A 158 -34.13 1.40 2.62
CA PHE A 158 -34.13 1.87 4.00
C PHE A 158 -33.31 3.19 4.05
N SER A 159 -33.91 4.27 3.55
CA SER A 159 -33.32 5.62 3.50
C SER A 159 -31.94 5.66 2.81
N LEU A 160 -31.78 4.89 1.72
CA LEU A 160 -30.52 4.82 0.98
C LEU A 160 -30.23 6.18 0.33
N GLN A 161 -29.02 6.70 0.55
CA GLN A 161 -28.45 7.81 -0.20
C GLN A 161 -27.15 7.38 -0.86
N VAL A 162 -26.98 7.75 -2.11
CA VAL A 162 -25.84 7.33 -2.94
C VAL A 162 -25.20 8.55 -3.59
N ASN A 163 -23.86 8.60 -3.54
CA ASN A 163 -23.09 9.55 -4.33
C ASN A 163 -22.77 8.92 -5.69
N GLU A 164 -23.34 9.49 -6.74
CA GLU A 164 -23.20 9.02 -8.13
C GLU A 164 -22.31 9.93 -8.98
N SER A 165 -21.48 10.75 -8.35
CA SER A 165 -20.63 11.73 -9.05
C SER A 165 -19.68 11.11 -10.08
N SER A 166 -19.30 9.86 -9.89
CA SER A 166 -18.46 9.12 -10.86
C SER A 166 -19.15 8.88 -12.20
N ILE A 167 -20.49 8.90 -12.23
CA ILE A 167 -21.29 8.59 -13.43
C ILE A 167 -22.07 9.81 -13.90
N THR A 168 -22.71 10.55 -13.00
CA THR A 168 -23.54 11.70 -13.33
C THR A 168 -22.74 13.01 -13.40
N GLY A 169 -21.56 13.06 -12.75
CA GLY A 169 -20.77 14.27 -12.60
C GLY A 169 -21.25 15.23 -11.51
N GLU A 170 -22.38 14.95 -10.86
CA GLU A 170 -22.96 15.77 -9.79
C GLU A 170 -22.49 15.29 -8.42
N SER A 171 -21.97 16.19 -7.60
CA SER A 171 -21.39 15.86 -6.29
C SER A 171 -22.41 15.71 -5.17
N THR A 172 -23.69 15.98 -5.42
CA THR A 172 -24.78 15.86 -4.44
C THR A 172 -25.19 14.40 -4.24
N ASN A 173 -25.51 14.03 -2.99
CA ASN A 173 -26.03 12.71 -2.71
C ASN A 173 -27.46 12.61 -3.24
N VAL A 174 -27.76 11.50 -3.90
CA VAL A 174 -29.09 11.20 -4.47
C VAL A 174 -29.83 10.30 -3.50
N GLU A 175 -31.00 10.73 -3.06
CA GLU A 175 -31.90 9.90 -2.27
C GLU A 175 -32.57 8.85 -3.18
N LYS A 176 -32.48 7.59 -2.81
CA LYS A 176 -32.99 6.46 -3.58
C LYS A 176 -34.33 5.95 -3.05
N ASN A 177 -35.11 5.34 -3.92
CA ASN A 177 -36.38 4.71 -3.55
C ASN A 177 -36.53 3.38 -4.32
N ASP A 178 -37.62 2.64 -4.05
CA ASP A 178 -37.94 1.38 -4.71
C ASP A 178 -39.19 1.47 -5.61
N ALA A 179 -39.74 2.69 -5.84
CA ALA A 179 -40.90 2.91 -6.67
C ALA A 179 -40.59 2.63 -8.17
N ILE A 180 -41.63 2.27 -8.93
CA ILE A 180 -41.51 2.08 -10.38
C ILE A 180 -41.49 3.46 -11.05
N ILE A 181 -40.55 3.69 -11.97
CA ILE A 181 -40.45 4.93 -12.73
C ILE A 181 -40.98 4.68 -14.16
N GLU A 182 -42.07 5.33 -14.53
CA GLU A 182 -42.69 5.18 -15.85
C GLU A 182 -41.98 6.02 -16.94
N GLY A 183 -41.85 5.46 -18.11
CA GLY A 183 -41.29 6.16 -19.29
C GLY A 183 -39.79 6.08 -19.44
N SER A 184 -39.23 6.90 -20.34
CA SER A 184 -37.79 7.02 -20.57
C SER A 184 -37.28 8.22 -19.78
N VAL A 185 -36.44 7.97 -18.74
CA VAL A 185 -35.85 9.02 -17.90
C VAL A 185 -34.34 9.02 -18.02
N PRO A 186 -33.69 10.19 -17.92
CA PRO A 186 -32.24 10.31 -17.84
C PRO A 186 -31.65 9.46 -16.71
N LEU A 187 -30.37 9.12 -16.82
CA LEU A 187 -29.69 8.24 -15.86
C LEU A 187 -29.74 8.80 -14.43
N ALA A 188 -29.50 10.10 -14.24
CA ALA A 188 -29.53 10.78 -12.95
C ALA A 188 -30.93 10.74 -12.26
N ASP A 189 -32.01 10.64 -13.02
CA ASP A 189 -33.38 10.64 -12.49
C ASP A 189 -33.90 9.22 -12.16
N ARG A 190 -33.10 8.17 -12.40
CA ARG A 190 -33.46 6.79 -12.10
C ARG A 190 -33.21 6.48 -10.63
N THR A 191 -34.02 7.06 -9.75
CA THR A 191 -33.86 6.97 -8.29
C THR A 191 -34.05 5.57 -7.72
N ASN A 192 -34.61 4.64 -8.50
CA ASN A 192 -34.82 3.24 -8.12
C ASN A 192 -33.71 2.29 -8.63
N MET A 193 -32.67 2.84 -9.26
CA MET A 193 -31.48 2.11 -9.72
C MET A 193 -30.27 2.53 -8.92
N VAL A 194 -29.27 1.65 -8.86
CA VAL A 194 -27.92 1.94 -8.38
C VAL A 194 -26.91 1.54 -9.44
N TYR A 195 -25.77 2.21 -9.46
CA TYR A 195 -24.76 2.06 -10.52
C TYR A 195 -23.39 1.71 -9.96
N SER A 196 -22.71 0.82 -10.67
CA SER A 196 -21.34 0.41 -10.36
C SER A 196 -20.40 1.62 -10.26
N GLY A 197 -19.52 1.65 -9.26
CA GLY A 197 -18.59 2.75 -9.01
C GLY A 197 -19.17 3.92 -8.23
N SER A 198 -20.43 3.83 -7.79
CA SER A 198 -21.07 4.79 -6.89
C SER A 198 -20.90 4.38 -5.43
N LEU A 199 -21.03 5.36 -4.52
CA LEU A 199 -20.81 5.21 -3.10
C LEU A 199 -22.09 5.31 -2.31
N VAL A 200 -22.35 4.37 -1.40
CA VAL A 200 -23.42 4.47 -0.41
C VAL A 200 -22.98 5.41 0.72
N THR A 201 -23.64 6.55 0.84
CA THR A 201 -23.31 7.57 1.84
C THR A 201 -24.14 7.46 3.11
N TYR A 202 -25.37 6.93 3.00
CA TYR A 202 -26.28 6.77 4.12
C TYR A 202 -27.31 5.66 3.85
N GLY A 203 -27.82 5.03 4.91
CA GLY A 203 -28.88 4.05 4.84
C GLY A 203 -28.42 2.66 4.38
N ARG A 204 -29.39 1.82 3.96
CA ARG A 204 -29.15 0.46 3.46
C ARG A 204 -30.20 0.07 2.42
N ALA A 205 -29.86 -0.91 1.57
CA ALA A 205 -30.82 -1.44 0.59
C ALA A 205 -30.52 -2.89 0.20
N GLU A 206 -31.56 -3.59 -0.28
CA GLU A 206 -31.43 -4.85 -1.01
C GLU A 206 -31.56 -4.56 -2.50
N VAL A 207 -30.58 -4.99 -3.29
CA VAL A 207 -30.47 -4.64 -4.70
C VAL A 207 -30.32 -5.90 -5.54
N LEU A 208 -31.16 -6.06 -6.55
CA LEU A 208 -31.01 -7.08 -7.58
C LEU A 208 -30.02 -6.60 -8.65
N VAL A 209 -28.96 -7.35 -8.86
CA VAL A 209 -27.96 -7.06 -9.89
C VAL A 209 -28.55 -7.25 -11.29
N THR A 210 -28.52 -6.22 -12.11
CA THR A 210 -29.06 -6.22 -13.48
C THR A 210 -27.95 -6.21 -14.54
N GLY A 211 -26.78 -5.66 -14.24
CA GLY A 211 -25.65 -5.57 -15.14
C GLY A 211 -24.30 -5.67 -14.43
N THR A 212 -23.34 -6.34 -15.05
CA THR A 212 -21.99 -6.56 -14.51
C THR A 212 -20.90 -6.23 -15.55
N GLY A 213 -19.70 -5.87 -15.10
CA GLY A 213 -18.54 -5.62 -15.95
C GLY A 213 -18.79 -4.58 -17.04
N MET A 214 -18.59 -4.94 -18.30
CA MET A 214 -18.75 -4.03 -19.44
C MET A 214 -20.22 -3.69 -19.75
N ASP A 215 -21.17 -4.44 -19.19
CA ASP A 215 -22.62 -4.18 -19.36
C ASP A 215 -23.15 -3.13 -18.38
N THR A 216 -22.33 -2.69 -17.39
CA THR A 216 -22.65 -1.57 -16.49
C THR A 216 -22.53 -0.23 -17.19
N GLU A 217 -23.19 0.82 -16.64
CA GLU A 217 -23.01 2.19 -17.15
C GLU A 217 -21.55 2.64 -17.07
N LEU A 218 -20.86 2.29 -15.96
CA LEU A 218 -19.41 2.51 -15.81
C LEU A 218 -18.62 1.73 -16.88
N GLY A 219 -19.00 0.51 -17.20
CA GLY A 219 -18.40 -0.30 -18.27
C GLY A 219 -18.54 0.33 -19.66
N LYS A 220 -19.71 0.91 -19.96
CA LYS A 220 -19.94 1.65 -21.21
C LYS A 220 -19.02 2.88 -21.30
N ILE A 221 -18.86 3.64 -20.20
CA ILE A 221 -17.94 4.79 -20.13
C ILE A 221 -16.49 4.32 -20.27
N ALA A 222 -16.08 3.24 -19.59
CA ALA A 222 -14.74 2.67 -19.69
C ALA A 222 -14.42 2.21 -21.12
N GLY A 223 -15.40 1.67 -21.84
CA GLY A 223 -15.26 1.31 -23.26
C GLY A 223 -14.92 2.51 -24.14
N LEU A 224 -15.47 3.69 -23.84
CA LEU A 224 -15.16 4.95 -24.53
C LEU A 224 -13.78 5.53 -24.11
N MET A 225 -13.35 5.30 -22.87
CA MET A 225 -12.08 5.80 -22.31
C MET A 225 -10.87 4.92 -22.63
N ASN A 226 -11.05 3.70 -23.10
CA ASN A 226 -9.97 2.75 -23.43
C ASN A 226 -8.97 3.23 -24.51
N ALA A 227 -9.16 4.43 -25.06
CA ALA A 227 -8.23 5.12 -25.95
C ALA A 227 -7.18 5.99 -25.21
N ALA A 228 -7.28 6.18 -23.91
CA ALA A 228 -6.36 7.02 -23.14
C ALA A 228 -5.08 6.24 -22.79
N LYS A 229 -3.93 6.73 -23.31
CA LYS A 229 -2.60 6.14 -23.03
C LYS A 229 -2.30 6.17 -21.52
N GLU A 230 -1.79 5.06 -20.99
CA GLU A 230 -1.21 5.00 -19.64
C GLU A 230 -0.16 6.11 -19.46
N ARG A 231 -0.28 6.88 -18.39
CA ARG A 231 0.71 7.92 -18.05
C ARG A 231 1.93 7.27 -17.42
N LYS A 232 3.11 7.54 -17.97
CA LYS A 232 4.41 7.08 -17.41
C LYS A 232 4.67 7.65 -16.02
N THR A 233 5.49 6.95 -15.23
CA THR A 233 5.96 7.46 -13.93
C THR A 233 6.95 8.61 -14.12
N PRO A 234 7.12 9.53 -13.13
CA PRO A 234 8.12 10.60 -13.21
C PRO A 234 9.53 10.08 -13.47
N LEU A 235 9.88 8.92 -12.88
CA LEU A 235 11.15 8.25 -13.10
C LEU A 235 11.28 7.79 -14.56
N GLN A 236 10.25 7.14 -15.10
CA GLN A 236 10.23 6.72 -16.51
C GLN A 236 10.36 7.90 -17.47
N GLU A 237 9.64 9.00 -17.23
CA GLU A 237 9.78 10.22 -18.02
C GLU A 237 11.19 10.83 -17.95
N SER A 238 11.78 10.83 -16.77
CA SER A 238 13.16 11.31 -16.56
C SER A 238 14.16 10.44 -17.28
N LEU A 239 13.98 9.13 -17.25
CA LEU A 239 14.83 8.16 -17.97
C LEU A 239 14.65 8.25 -19.47
N ASP A 240 13.43 8.43 -19.98
CA ASP A 240 13.17 8.64 -21.41
C ASP A 240 13.87 9.91 -21.94
N LYS A 241 13.74 11.02 -21.20
CA LYS A 241 14.44 12.30 -21.54
C LYS A 241 15.96 12.13 -21.51
N PHE A 242 16.47 11.37 -20.54
CA PHE A 242 17.91 11.07 -20.48
C PHE A 242 18.33 10.19 -21.66
N SER A 243 17.62 9.09 -21.94
CA SER A 243 17.92 8.19 -23.06
C SER A 243 17.92 8.94 -24.40
N ALA A 244 16.96 9.85 -24.61
CA ALA A 244 16.92 10.68 -25.80
C ALA A 244 18.15 11.63 -25.92
N ARG A 245 18.57 12.26 -24.81
CA ARG A 245 19.78 13.12 -24.78
C ARG A 245 21.05 12.30 -24.99
N LEU A 246 21.13 11.13 -24.36
CA LEU A 246 22.25 10.21 -24.51
C LEU A 246 22.36 9.73 -25.96
N ALA A 247 21.24 9.32 -26.56
CA ALA A 247 21.21 8.90 -27.98
C ALA A 247 21.67 10.03 -28.91
N ALA A 248 21.20 11.27 -28.70
CA ALA A 248 21.65 12.42 -29.48
C ALA A 248 23.18 12.66 -29.32
N PHE A 249 23.69 12.59 -28.09
CA PHE A 249 25.14 12.72 -27.82
C PHE A 249 25.94 11.61 -28.53
N ILE A 250 25.48 10.35 -28.44
CA ILE A 250 26.11 9.20 -29.08
C ILE A 250 26.14 9.36 -30.60
N MET A 251 25.03 9.79 -31.20
CA MET A 251 24.97 10.05 -32.65
C MET A 251 25.99 11.10 -33.10
N ILE A 252 26.18 12.17 -32.31
CA ILE A 252 27.22 13.20 -32.61
C ILE A 252 28.60 12.58 -32.54
N VAL A 253 28.88 11.76 -31.50
CA VAL A 253 30.19 11.10 -31.34
C VAL A 253 30.44 10.09 -32.48
N CYS A 254 29.40 9.31 -32.86
CA CYS A 254 29.47 8.38 -34.00
C CYS A 254 29.78 9.12 -35.31
N ALA A 255 29.14 10.25 -35.57
CA ALA A 255 29.41 11.08 -36.77
C ALA A 255 30.84 11.63 -36.74
N LEU A 256 31.32 12.10 -35.60
CA LEU A 256 32.72 12.58 -35.45
C LEU A 256 33.71 11.46 -35.69
N VAL A 257 33.50 10.27 -35.12
CA VAL A 257 34.39 9.10 -35.33
C VAL A 257 34.38 8.68 -36.79
N PHE A 258 33.18 8.63 -37.42
CA PHE A 258 33.06 8.31 -38.84
C PHE A 258 33.86 9.29 -39.71
N ILE A 259 33.69 10.59 -39.51
CA ILE A 259 34.44 11.65 -40.24
C ILE A 259 35.93 11.50 -40.00
N LEU A 260 36.37 11.24 -38.77
CA LEU A 260 37.79 11.04 -38.43
C LEU A 260 38.38 9.83 -39.16
N CYS A 261 37.65 8.71 -39.24
CA CYS A 261 38.08 7.51 -39.95
C CYS A 261 38.19 7.75 -41.47
N ILE A 262 37.24 8.47 -42.07
CA ILE A 262 37.30 8.87 -43.49
C ILE A 262 38.48 9.82 -43.76
N TYR A 263 38.70 10.81 -42.87
CA TYR A 263 39.85 11.73 -42.99
C TYR A 263 41.17 10.96 -42.97
N ARG A 264 41.27 9.85 -42.28
CA ARG A 264 42.40 8.95 -42.23
C ARG A 264 42.49 7.98 -43.40
N LYS A 265 41.65 8.13 -44.43
CA LYS A 265 41.61 7.30 -45.62
C LYS A 265 41.28 5.83 -45.33
N MET A 266 40.60 5.52 -44.25
CA MET A 266 40.03 4.20 -44.03
C MET A 266 38.93 3.95 -45.03
N ALA A 267 38.72 2.68 -45.40
CA ALA A 267 37.62 2.32 -46.25
C ALA A 267 36.27 2.79 -45.64
N VAL A 268 35.35 3.29 -46.46
CA VAL A 268 34.05 3.82 -45.99
C VAL A 268 33.33 2.79 -45.14
N LEU A 269 33.39 1.53 -45.52
CA LEU A 269 32.76 0.41 -44.86
C LEU A 269 33.35 0.15 -43.47
N ASP A 270 34.69 0.15 -43.32
CA ASP A 270 35.36 0.01 -42.02
C ASP A 270 35.03 1.19 -41.10
N SER A 271 35.01 2.41 -41.65
CA SER A 271 34.62 3.61 -40.90
C SER A 271 33.19 3.55 -40.37
N MET A 272 32.31 2.98 -41.16
CA MET A 272 30.90 2.77 -40.78
C MET A 272 30.75 1.68 -39.73
N MET A 273 31.55 0.59 -39.81
CA MET A 273 31.59 -0.45 -38.81
C MET A 273 32.09 0.08 -37.44
N PHE A 274 33.05 0.99 -37.44
CA PHE A 274 33.49 1.70 -36.23
C PHE A 274 32.38 2.53 -35.59
N ALA A 275 31.67 3.31 -36.39
CA ALA A 275 30.57 4.13 -35.91
C ALA A 275 29.40 3.25 -35.37
N VAL A 276 29.08 2.16 -36.04
CA VAL A 276 28.08 1.21 -35.58
C VAL A 276 28.49 0.50 -34.28
N ALA A 277 29.74 0.04 -34.19
CA ALA A 277 30.26 -0.57 -32.96
C ALA A 277 30.16 0.41 -31.76
N LEU A 278 30.49 1.68 -32.00
CA LEU A 278 30.35 2.73 -30.99
C LEU A 278 28.89 2.97 -30.59
N ALA A 279 27.96 3.03 -31.55
CA ALA A 279 26.55 3.17 -31.27
C ALA A 279 26.03 2.03 -30.40
N VAL A 280 26.34 0.78 -30.77
CA VAL A 280 25.93 -0.42 -30.00
C VAL A 280 26.53 -0.45 -28.60
N ALA A 281 27.81 -0.07 -28.45
CA ALA A 281 28.47 -0.02 -27.14
C ALA A 281 27.83 0.98 -26.19
N ALA A 282 27.29 2.04 -26.74
CA ALA A 282 26.90 3.21 -25.97
C ALA A 282 25.50 3.13 -25.38
N ILE A 283 24.61 2.27 -25.91
CA ILE A 283 23.19 2.27 -25.61
C ILE A 283 22.84 1.16 -24.61
N PRO A 284 22.28 1.49 -23.44
CA PRO A 284 21.85 0.51 -22.46
C PRO A 284 20.45 0.00 -22.82
N GLU A 285 20.34 -1.01 -23.67
CA GLU A 285 19.04 -1.56 -24.15
C GLU A 285 18.14 -2.05 -23.00
N ALA A 286 18.72 -2.62 -21.95
CA ALA A 286 17.98 -3.21 -20.83
C ALA A 286 17.45 -2.18 -19.81
N LEU A 287 17.78 -0.88 -19.94
CA LEU A 287 17.54 0.11 -18.87
C LEU A 287 16.06 0.21 -18.47
N GLY A 288 15.17 0.39 -19.42
CA GLY A 288 13.73 0.56 -19.16
C GLY A 288 13.10 -0.70 -18.56
N SER A 289 13.45 -1.85 -19.11
CA SER A 289 12.96 -3.16 -18.63
C SER A 289 13.42 -3.46 -17.21
N ILE A 290 14.68 -3.17 -16.87
CA ILE A 290 15.24 -3.39 -15.53
C ILE A 290 14.52 -2.53 -14.49
N VAL A 291 14.26 -1.26 -14.78
CA VAL A 291 13.53 -0.36 -13.86
C VAL A 291 12.14 -0.92 -13.54
N THR A 292 11.40 -1.32 -14.57
CA THR A 292 10.06 -1.89 -14.39
C THR A 292 10.08 -3.19 -13.60
N ILE A 293 11.04 -4.07 -13.86
CA ILE A 293 11.17 -5.35 -13.15
C ILE A 293 11.55 -5.12 -11.67
N VAL A 294 12.49 -4.20 -11.41
CA VAL A 294 12.89 -3.88 -10.03
C VAL A 294 11.73 -3.27 -9.24
N GLN A 295 10.93 -2.39 -9.87
CA GLN A 295 9.70 -1.87 -9.26
C GLN A 295 8.70 -3.00 -8.98
N ALA A 296 8.48 -3.92 -9.92
CA ALA A 296 7.58 -5.07 -9.73
C ALA A 296 8.04 -6.00 -8.60
N PHE A 297 9.34 -6.29 -8.46
CA PHE A 297 9.86 -7.03 -7.32
C PHE A 297 9.70 -6.27 -5.99
N GLY A 298 9.90 -4.96 -6.02
CA GLY A 298 9.67 -4.10 -4.86
C GLY A 298 8.22 -4.15 -4.38
N THR A 299 7.26 -4.03 -5.29
CA THR A 299 5.82 -4.13 -4.96
C THR A 299 5.44 -5.50 -4.44
N GLN A 300 5.96 -6.57 -5.05
CA GLN A 300 5.72 -7.93 -4.56
C GLN A 300 6.26 -8.16 -3.16
N LYS A 301 7.43 -7.57 -2.84
CA LYS A 301 7.99 -7.62 -1.49
C LYS A 301 7.12 -6.84 -0.50
N MET A 302 6.68 -5.63 -0.85
CA MET A 302 5.80 -4.80 -0.01
C MET A 302 4.49 -5.52 0.28
N ALA A 303 3.88 -6.18 -0.72
CA ALA A 303 2.66 -6.96 -0.53
C ALA A 303 2.84 -8.12 0.46
N LYS A 304 3.99 -8.80 0.44
CA LYS A 304 4.33 -9.84 1.44
C LYS A 304 4.53 -9.27 2.86
N GLU A 305 4.79 -7.99 2.96
CA GLU A 305 4.94 -7.25 4.22
C GLU A 305 3.68 -6.42 4.53
N ASN A 306 2.52 -6.86 4.08
CA ASN A 306 1.19 -6.28 4.31
C ASN A 306 0.92 -4.90 3.68
N ALA A 307 1.75 -4.44 2.74
CA ALA A 307 1.54 -3.19 2.00
C ALA A 307 1.23 -3.49 0.53
N ILE A 308 -0.04 -3.48 0.15
CA ILE A 308 -0.50 -3.73 -1.22
C ILE A 308 -0.45 -2.42 -2.01
N ILE A 309 0.38 -2.36 -3.04
CA ILE A 309 0.55 -1.17 -3.89
C ILE A 309 -0.35 -1.30 -5.13
N LYS A 310 -1.28 -0.39 -5.31
CA LYS A 310 -2.18 -0.35 -6.48
C LYS A 310 -1.53 0.31 -7.70
N ASN A 311 -0.56 1.21 -7.49
CA ASN A 311 0.06 2.00 -8.55
C ASN A 311 1.59 2.03 -8.39
N LEU A 312 2.34 1.66 -9.44
CA LEU A 312 3.81 1.68 -9.44
C LEU A 312 4.41 3.06 -9.12
N LYS A 313 3.69 4.15 -9.41
CA LYS A 313 4.13 5.50 -9.05
C LYS A 313 4.29 5.67 -7.54
N ALA A 314 3.43 5.01 -6.76
CA ALA A 314 3.49 5.07 -5.31
C ALA A 314 4.80 4.52 -4.74
N VAL A 315 5.42 3.51 -5.38
CA VAL A 315 6.72 2.96 -4.97
C VAL A 315 7.81 4.02 -4.99
N GLU A 316 7.83 4.84 -6.03
CA GLU A 316 8.81 5.94 -6.14
C GLU A 316 8.54 7.04 -5.09
N SER A 317 7.27 7.44 -4.96
CA SER A 317 6.85 8.48 -4.01
C SER A 317 7.08 8.05 -2.56
N LEU A 318 6.88 6.76 -2.22
CA LEU A 318 7.17 6.20 -0.89
C LEU A 318 8.61 6.49 -0.44
N GLY A 319 9.59 6.35 -1.34
CA GLY A 319 10.98 6.68 -1.04
C GLY A 319 11.25 8.16 -0.76
N CYS A 320 10.32 9.04 -1.13
CA CYS A 320 10.43 10.50 -1.00
C CYS A 320 9.56 11.06 0.12
N VAL A 321 8.73 10.25 0.79
CA VAL A 321 7.81 10.70 1.85
C VAL A 321 8.56 11.46 2.92
N SER A 322 8.10 12.67 3.21
CA SER A 322 8.63 13.55 4.25
C SER A 322 7.63 13.87 5.34
N VAL A 323 6.32 13.66 5.09
CA VAL A 323 5.24 13.84 6.06
C VAL A 323 4.27 12.66 5.97
N ILE A 324 3.86 12.13 7.12
CA ILE A 324 2.77 11.15 7.20
C ILE A 324 1.65 11.76 8.04
N CYS A 325 0.56 12.11 7.38
CA CYS A 325 -0.69 12.52 8.01
C CYS A 325 -1.50 11.27 8.33
N SER A 326 -1.60 10.91 9.59
CA SER A 326 -2.28 9.67 10.00
C SER A 326 -3.58 9.97 10.70
N ASP A 327 -4.65 9.30 10.27
CA ASP A 327 -5.83 9.21 11.11
C ASP A 327 -5.47 8.46 12.41
N LYS A 328 -6.11 8.84 13.52
CA LYS A 328 -5.87 8.22 14.81
C LYS A 328 -6.47 6.82 14.87
N THR A 329 -7.79 6.75 14.60
CA THR A 329 -8.62 5.57 14.86
C THR A 329 -8.27 4.45 13.88
N GLY A 330 -8.11 3.23 14.38
CA GLY A 330 -7.84 2.05 13.57
C GLY A 330 -6.41 1.97 12.99
N THR A 331 -5.71 3.10 12.85
CA THR A 331 -4.35 3.16 12.30
C THR A 331 -3.28 3.24 13.39
N LEU A 332 -3.32 4.30 14.21
CA LEU A 332 -2.40 4.50 15.34
C LEU A 332 -2.89 3.80 16.60
N THR A 333 -4.20 3.60 16.71
CA THR A 333 -4.87 2.93 17.81
C THR A 333 -5.49 1.60 17.35
N GLN A 334 -5.94 0.79 18.31
CA GLN A 334 -6.43 -0.55 18.02
C GLN A 334 -7.86 -0.59 17.46
N ASN A 335 -8.57 0.55 17.42
CA ASN A 335 -10.00 0.63 17.13
C ASN A 335 -10.83 -0.25 18.08
N LYS A 336 -10.41 -0.32 19.33
CA LYS A 336 -11.01 -1.15 20.35
C LYS A 336 -11.06 -0.36 21.65
N MET A 337 -12.25 0.09 22.02
CA MET A 337 -12.42 0.75 23.31
C MET A 337 -12.09 -0.23 24.44
N THR A 338 -11.34 0.22 25.42
CA THR A 338 -10.91 -0.58 26.59
C THR A 338 -11.12 0.22 27.86
N VAL A 339 -11.79 -0.36 28.84
CA VAL A 339 -11.97 0.25 30.16
C VAL A 339 -10.61 0.36 30.85
N GLN A 340 -10.31 1.55 31.40
CA GLN A 340 -9.04 1.83 32.06
C GLN A 340 -9.20 1.93 33.58
N GLU A 341 -10.07 2.81 34.03
CA GLU A 341 -10.30 3.07 35.44
C GLU A 341 -11.79 3.26 35.72
N ILE A 342 -12.20 2.83 36.89
CA ILE A 342 -13.59 2.88 37.37
C ILE A 342 -13.60 3.67 38.68
N TYR A 343 -14.44 4.69 38.74
CA TYR A 343 -14.62 5.49 39.94
C TYR A 343 -15.90 5.07 40.68
N LEU A 344 -15.73 4.39 41.82
CA LEU A 344 -16.79 3.89 42.69
C LEU A 344 -16.44 4.21 44.14
N ASP A 345 -17.45 4.45 45.01
CA ASP A 345 -17.23 4.64 46.46
C ASP A 345 -16.18 5.69 46.80
N GLY A 346 -16.02 6.73 45.95
CA GLY A 346 -14.99 7.73 46.11
C GLY A 346 -13.56 7.28 45.78
N LYS A 347 -13.36 6.03 45.31
CA LYS A 347 -12.07 5.39 45.00
C LYS A 347 -11.96 5.05 43.53
N LEU A 348 -10.73 4.83 43.09
CA LEU A 348 -10.41 4.31 41.74
C LEU A 348 -10.16 2.81 41.81
N TYR A 349 -10.70 2.09 40.86
CA TYR A 349 -10.52 0.66 40.66
C TYR A 349 -10.09 0.39 39.23
N LYS A 350 -9.30 -0.63 39.02
CA LYS A 350 -9.11 -1.25 37.71
C LYS A 350 -10.18 -2.33 37.49
N PRO A 351 -10.47 -2.73 36.23
CA PRO A 351 -11.42 -3.80 35.97
C PRO A 351 -11.19 -5.06 36.80
N GLU A 352 -9.92 -5.46 36.96
CA GLU A 352 -9.53 -6.66 37.72
C GLU A 352 -9.75 -6.54 39.25
N GLU A 353 -9.92 -5.34 39.76
CA GLU A 353 -10.13 -5.05 41.17
C GLU A 353 -11.61 -5.03 41.57
N LEU A 354 -12.51 -5.17 40.60
CA LEU A 354 -13.94 -5.26 40.88
C LEU A 354 -14.27 -6.59 41.55
N ASP A 355 -15.01 -6.53 42.64
CA ASP A 355 -15.48 -7.69 43.38
C ASP A 355 -17.00 -7.92 43.18
N SER A 356 -17.36 -9.00 42.51
CA SER A 356 -18.75 -9.38 42.28
C SER A 356 -19.55 -9.65 43.53
N HIS A 357 -18.91 -9.88 44.67
CA HIS A 357 -19.56 -10.08 45.99
C HIS A 357 -19.96 -8.74 46.64
N ASN A 358 -19.34 -7.64 46.22
CA ASN A 358 -19.70 -6.32 46.67
C ASN A 358 -20.96 -5.84 45.93
N GLN A 359 -21.99 -5.47 46.69
CA GLN A 359 -23.28 -5.08 46.12
C GLN A 359 -23.18 -3.84 45.21
N LEU A 360 -22.32 -2.86 45.52
CA LEU A 360 -22.11 -1.66 44.70
C LEU A 360 -21.47 -2.02 43.34
N HIS A 361 -20.43 -2.85 43.37
CA HIS A 361 -19.74 -3.29 42.15
C HIS A 361 -20.70 -4.12 41.27
N ARG A 362 -21.55 -4.90 41.88
CA ARG A 362 -22.57 -5.73 41.25
C ARG A 362 -23.57 -4.90 40.44
N TYR A 363 -24.12 -3.83 41.04
CA TYR A 363 -25.07 -2.95 40.35
C TYR A 363 -24.42 -2.31 39.13
N LEU A 364 -23.12 -1.90 39.22
CA LEU A 364 -22.40 -1.39 38.05
C LEU A 364 -22.23 -2.46 36.97
N LEU A 365 -21.88 -3.66 37.34
CA LEU A 365 -21.71 -4.80 36.41
C LEU A 365 -23.02 -5.17 35.72
N TYR A 366 -24.14 -5.14 36.46
CA TYR A 366 -25.45 -5.34 35.87
C TYR A 366 -25.80 -4.24 34.88
N ASP A 367 -25.62 -3.00 35.23
CA ASP A 367 -25.91 -1.87 34.34
C ASP A 367 -25.04 -1.96 33.07
N ALA A 368 -23.77 -2.29 33.20
CA ALA A 368 -22.83 -2.45 32.09
C ALA A 368 -23.25 -3.55 31.09
N VAL A 369 -23.87 -4.64 31.56
CA VAL A 369 -24.27 -5.79 30.70
C VAL A 369 -25.73 -5.68 30.24
N LEU A 370 -26.63 -5.29 31.12
CA LEU A 370 -28.07 -5.33 30.86
C LEU A 370 -28.54 -4.07 30.09
N THR A 371 -27.93 -2.90 30.36
CA THR A 371 -28.18 -1.68 29.58
C THR A 371 -27.19 -1.62 28.40
N ASN A 372 -27.26 -2.61 27.50
CA ASN A 372 -26.28 -2.81 26.46
C ASN A 372 -26.84 -3.64 25.33
N ASP A 373 -26.66 -3.22 24.09
CA ASP A 373 -27.16 -3.88 22.88
C ASP A 373 -26.05 -4.60 22.08
N SER A 374 -24.78 -4.45 22.47
CA SER A 374 -23.65 -5.14 21.86
C SER A 374 -23.57 -6.61 22.32
N SER A 375 -22.90 -7.43 21.56
CA SER A 375 -22.63 -8.85 21.85
C SER A 375 -21.20 -9.24 21.51
N ILE A 376 -20.74 -10.38 22.04
CA ILE A 376 -19.44 -10.96 21.73
C ILE A 376 -19.65 -12.35 21.13
N VAL A 377 -19.39 -12.49 19.82
CA VAL A 377 -19.48 -13.76 19.08
C VAL A 377 -18.09 -14.17 18.63
N ASP A 378 -17.66 -15.39 18.95
CA ASP A 378 -16.33 -15.93 18.63
C ASP A 378 -15.15 -15.01 19.02
N GLY A 379 -15.30 -14.31 20.15
CA GLY A 379 -14.28 -13.37 20.64
C GLY A 379 -14.22 -12.03 19.89
N LYS A 380 -15.17 -11.77 18.99
CA LYS A 380 -15.31 -10.49 18.28
C LYS A 380 -16.52 -9.73 18.81
N GLY A 381 -16.35 -8.46 19.09
CA GLY A 381 -17.44 -7.55 19.45
C GLY A 381 -18.32 -7.23 18.26
N ILE A 382 -19.63 -7.28 18.46
CA ILE A 382 -20.65 -6.85 17.52
C ILE A 382 -21.46 -5.75 18.19
N GLY A 383 -21.58 -4.58 17.58
CA GLY A 383 -22.27 -3.41 18.11
C GLY A 383 -21.36 -2.23 18.39
N ASP A 384 -21.79 -1.28 19.24
CA ASP A 384 -21.02 -0.08 19.57
C ASP A 384 -19.74 -0.43 20.34
N PRO A 385 -18.54 0.08 19.93
CA PRO A 385 -17.30 -0.21 20.62
C PRO A 385 -17.27 0.17 22.09
N THR A 386 -18.00 1.21 22.49
CA THR A 386 -18.12 1.66 23.88
C THR A 386 -18.88 0.63 24.72
N GLU A 387 -19.93 0.07 24.16
CA GLU A 387 -20.74 -0.96 24.81
C GLU A 387 -19.99 -2.30 24.89
N TYR A 388 -19.30 -2.67 23.81
CA TYR A 388 -18.45 -3.85 23.79
C TYR A 388 -17.37 -3.80 24.86
N ALA A 389 -16.73 -2.63 25.08
CA ALA A 389 -15.74 -2.48 26.14
C ALA A 389 -16.28 -2.81 27.55
N LEU A 390 -17.56 -2.53 27.80
CA LEU A 390 -18.23 -2.86 29.06
C LEU A 390 -18.43 -4.37 29.20
N LEU A 391 -18.75 -5.09 28.13
CA LEU A 391 -18.86 -6.54 28.14
C LEU A 391 -17.51 -7.21 28.36
N GLU A 392 -16.43 -6.68 27.77
CA GLU A 392 -15.07 -7.16 28.02
C GLU A 392 -14.64 -6.93 29.49
N MET A 393 -14.97 -5.76 30.04
CA MET A 393 -14.74 -5.47 31.46
C MET A 393 -15.43 -6.52 32.35
N PHE A 394 -16.71 -6.84 32.03
CA PHE A 394 -17.45 -7.85 32.78
C PHE A 394 -16.78 -9.22 32.69
N ARG A 395 -16.29 -9.65 31.51
CA ARG A 395 -15.54 -10.91 31.33
C ARG A 395 -14.24 -10.95 32.12
N GLN A 396 -13.50 -9.82 32.19
CA GLN A 396 -12.25 -9.75 32.96
C GLN A 396 -12.47 -10.01 34.45
N VAL A 397 -13.54 -9.49 35.03
CA VAL A 397 -13.90 -9.71 36.44
C VAL A 397 -14.16 -11.17 36.77
N HIS A 398 -14.65 -11.96 35.79
CA HIS A 398 -15.02 -13.37 35.96
C HIS A 398 -13.91 -14.37 35.59
N MET A 399 -12.79 -13.92 35.00
CA MET A 399 -11.65 -14.75 34.59
C MET A 399 -10.56 -14.89 35.66
N MET A 400 -10.79 -14.53 36.92
CA MET A 400 -9.77 -14.68 37.98
C MET A 400 -9.42 -16.16 38.25
N PRO A 401 -8.12 -16.51 38.47
CA PRO A 401 -7.65 -17.89 38.63
C PRO A 401 -8.17 -18.50 39.93
N GLY A 402 -9.00 -19.49 39.80
CA GLY A 402 -9.58 -20.29 40.92
C GLY A 402 -10.82 -21.07 40.55
N MET A 403 -11.39 -20.89 39.39
CA MET A 403 -12.48 -21.70 38.85
C MET A 403 -12.04 -22.38 37.54
N GLU A 404 -11.59 -23.63 37.69
CA GLU A 404 -11.46 -24.55 36.54
C GLU A 404 -12.88 -24.94 36.12
N THR A 405 -13.29 -24.49 34.90
CA THR A 405 -14.41 -25.10 34.22
C THR A 405 -13.95 -26.42 33.66
N ASP A 406 -14.57 -27.52 34.15
CA ASP A 406 -14.47 -28.77 33.42
C ASP A 406 -15.11 -28.55 32.00
N GLY A 407 -14.55 -29.18 31.00
CA GLY A 407 -14.88 -28.97 29.60
C GLY A 407 -16.31 -29.37 29.18
N THR A 408 -17.26 -29.45 30.09
CA THR A 408 -18.63 -29.94 29.88
C THR A 408 -19.74 -28.94 30.25
N GLY A 409 -19.39 -27.73 30.78
CA GLY A 409 -20.39 -26.66 30.97
C GLY A 409 -21.46 -26.92 32.06
N THR A 410 -21.25 -27.88 32.94
CA THR A 410 -22.13 -28.16 34.09
C THR A 410 -21.45 -27.79 35.40
N SER A 411 -21.98 -26.81 36.10
CA SER A 411 -21.56 -26.43 37.45
C SER A 411 -21.97 -27.50 38.45
N VAL A 412 -20.98 -28.03 39.19
CA VAL A 412 -21.21 -28.94 40.34
C VAL A 412 -21.40 -28.09 41.59
N PRO A 413 -22.44 -28.29 42.43
CA PRO A 413 -22.62 -27.55 43.66
C PRO A 413 -21.62 -28.04 44.69
N VAL A 414 -20.75 -27.18 45.20
CA VAL A 414 -19.99 -27.42 46.42
C VAL A 414 -20.91 -27.15 47.63
N GLY A 415 -21.01 -28.13 48.50
CA GLY A 415 -22.00 -28.29 49.52
C GLY A 415 -22.10 -27.19 50.59
N SER A 416 -23.30 -27.11 51.07
CA SER A 416 -23.81 -26.64 52.35
C SER A 416 -23.74 -25.16 52.72
N GLY A 417 -24.87 -24.51 52.55
CA GLY A 417 -25.33 -23.62 53.61
C GLY A 417 -25.26 -22.10 53.43
N THR A 418 -25.06 -21.58 52.22
CA THR A 418 -25.52 -20.22 51.87
C THR A 418 -25.79 -20.22 50.39
N SER A 419 -27.05 -19.98 50.02
CA SER A 419 -27.47 -19.83 48.62
C SER A 419 -26.82 -18.54 48.04
N VAL A 420 -25.60 -18.65 47.51
CA VAL A 420 -25.08 -17.67 46.57
C VAL A 420 -25.90 -17.91 45.28
N PRO A 421 -26.60 -16.91 44.74
CA PRO A 421 -27.32 -17.07 43.49
C PRO A 421 -26.33 -17.58 42.43
N VAL A 422 -26.74 -18.57 41.65
CA VAL A 422 -26.03 -19.23 40.54
C VAL A 422 -25.65 -18.24 39.43
N GLU A 423 -26.14 -17.02 39.48
CA GLU A 423 -26.03 -15.91 38.55
C GLU A 423 -24.57 -15.40 38.35
N TRP A 424 -23.62 -15.78 39.14
CA TRP A 424 -22.29 -15.10 39.23
C TRP A 424 -21.16 -15.79 38.45
N SER A 425 -21.37 -17.00 37.96
CA SER A 425 -20.39 -17.73 37.14
C SER A 425 -20.72 -17.66 35.66
N LEU A 426 -21.68 -16.79 35.28
CA LEU A 426 -22.27 -16.81 33.97
C LEU A 426 -21.60 -15.82 33.01
N LYS A 427 -21.41 -16.25 31.75
CA LYS A 427 -21.09 -15.37 30.65
C LYS A 427 -22.22 -14.35 30.48
N GLU A 428 -21.94 -13.18 29.89
CA GLU A 428 -22.90 -12.10 29.67
C GLU A 428 -24.19 -12.58 28.97
N ASP A 429 -24.10 -13.53 28.04
CA ASP A 429 -25.26 -14.09 27.32
C ASP A 429 -26.20 -14.79 28.29
N VAL A 430 -25.65 -15.60 29.20
CA VAL A 430 -26.43 -16.34 30.18
C VAL A 430 -27.06 -15.39 31.20
N LEU A 431 -26.38 -14.31 31.58
CA LEU A 431 -26.95 -13.30 32.46
C LEU A 431 -28.16 -12.63 31.79
N ARG A 432 -28.07 -12.31 30.51
CA ARG A 432 -29.16 -11.74 29.71
C ARG A 432 -30.33 -12.72 29.52
N ASP A 433 -30.03 -14.00 29.30
CA ASP A 433 -31.04 -15.06 29.15
C ASP A 433 -31.79 -15.36 30.45
N CYS A 434 -31.13 -15.12 31.60
CA CYS A 434 -31.76 -15.30 32.93
C CYS A 434 -32.58 -14.08 33.38
N MET A 435 -32.47 -12.93 32.74
CA MET A 435 -33.10 -11.68 33.13
C MET A 435 -33.86 -11.09 31.94
N ASP A 436 -35.17 -11.19 31.95
CA ASP A 436 -36.01 -10.61 30.90
C ASP A 436 -36.02 -9.09 30.96
N ARG A 437 -35.68 -8.43 29.84
CA ARG A 437 -35.78 -6.98 29.68
C ARG A 437 -37.26 -6.63 29.61
N MET A 438 -37.76 -5.94 30.62
CA MET A 438 -39.18 -5.59 30.72
C MET A 438 -39.53 -4.38 29.83
N GLU A 439 -38.71 -3.34 29.90
CA GLU A 439 -38.91 -2.07 29.21
C GLU A 439 -37.57 -1.46 28.85
N GLU A 440 -37.54 -0.64 27.79
CA GLU A 440 -36.33 0.07 27.37
C GLU A 440 -36.63 1.47 26.81
N VAL A 441 -35.71 2.38 26.99
CA VAL A 441 -35.53 3.61 26.21
C VAL A 441 -34.15 3.56 25.59
N PRO A 442 -34.04 3.26 24.26
CA PRO A 442 -32.79 3.06 23.59
C PRO A 442 -31.92 4.33 23.63
N PHE A 443 -30.61 4.18 23.34
CA PHE A 443 -29.69 5.32 23.27
C PHE A 443 -30.17 6.33 22.22
N ASP A 444 -30.13 7.61 22.62
CA ASP A 444 -30.38 8.73 21.73
C ASP A 444 -29.26 9.79 21.88
N SER A 445 -28.74 10.28 20.75
CA SER A 445 -27.58 11.20 20.72
C SER A 445 -27.86 12.58 21.32
N ASP A 446 -29.10 13.04 21.28
CA ASP A 446 -29.51 14.35 21.83
C ASP A 446 -29.73 14.23 23.33
N ARG A 447 -30.39 13.14 23.75
CA ARG A 447 -30.63 12.79 25.15
C ARG A 447 -29.37 12.28 25.88
N LYS A 448 -28.46 11.64 25.16
CA LYS A 448 -27.19 11.05 25.63
C LYS A 448 -27.31 10.02 26.75
N LEU A 449 -28.43 9.33 26.83
CA LEU A 449 -28.74 8.30 27.82
C LEU A 449 -29.31 7.05 27.15
N MET A 450 -29.14 5.92 27.81
CA MET A 450 -29.85 4.66 27.55
C MET A 450 -30.37 4.11 28.87
N SER A 451 -31.63 3.68 28.92
CA SER A 451 -32.27 3.15 30.13
C SER A 451 -32.97 1.84 29.82
N THR A 452 -32.85 0.88 30.73
CA THR A 452 -33.49 -0.43 30.62
C THR A 452 -34.11 -0.81 31.98
N LYS A 453 -35.19 -1.54 31.98
CA LYS A 453 -35.90 -1.99 33.21
C LYS A 453 -35.85 -3.49 33.33
N TYR A 454 -35.44 -3.95 34.48
CA TYR A 454 -35.33 -5.37 34.86
C TYR A 454 -35.94 -5.65 36.24
N LEU A 455 -36.24 -6.91 36.52
CA LEU A 455 -36.61 -7.35 37.85
C LEU A 455 -35.35 -7.83 38.60
N LEU A 456 -34.67 -6.93 39.34
CA LEU A 456 -33.45 -7.26 40.09
C LEU A 456 -33.83 -7.69 41.53
N HIS A 457 -33.53 -8.93 41.90
CA HIS A 457 -33.86 -9.51 43.22
C HIS A 457 -35.36 -9.36 43.59
N GLY A 458 -36.23 -9.39 42.60
CA GLY A 458 -37.68 -9.25 42.81
C GLY A 458 -38.17 -7.80 42.92
N VAL A 459 -37.30 -6.81 42.69
CA VAL A 459 -37.60 -5.39 42.69
C VAL A 459 -37.47 -4.81 41.27
N PRO A 460 -38.51 -4.20 40.71
CA PRO A 460 -38.41 -3.52 39.43
C PRO A 460 -37.39 -2.38 39.52
N THR A 461 -36.35 -2.49 38.70
CA THR A 461 -35.19 -1.60 38.74
C THR A 461 -34.87 -1.08 37.34
N ILE A 462 -34.79 0.23 37.19
CA ILE A 462 -34.32 0.91 36.00
C ILE A 462 -32.84 1.11 36.14
N LEU A 463 -32.08 0.61 35.16
CA LEU A 463 -30.65 0.81 34.98
C LEU A 463 -30.43 1.85 33.90
N THR A 464 -29.52 2.77 34.10
CA THR A 464 -29.29 3.87 33.16
C THR A 464 -27.82 4.18 33.04
N LYS A 465 -27.32 4.23 31.81
CA LYS A 465 -25.96 4.69 31.49
C LYS A 465 -26.00 5.89 30.54
N GLY A 466 -24.95 6.74 30.59
CA GLY A 466 -24.81 7.82 29.64
C GLY A 466 -23.80 8.90 30.01
N ALA A 467 -23.96 10.07 29.39
CA ALA A 467 -23.06 11.21 29.60
C ALA A 467 -23.14 11.76 31.05
N VAL A 468 -21.98 12.00 31.62
CA VAL A 468 -21.86 12.41 33.05
C VAL A 468 -22.61 13.69 33.37
N ASP A 469 -22.53 14.66 32.50
CA ASP A 469 -23.20 15.97 32.63
C ASP A 469 -24.73 15.83 32.66
N VAL A 470 -25.27 14.95 31.89
CA VAL A 470 -26.72 14.74 31.78
C VAL A 470 -27.23 13.85 32.92
N LEU A 471 -26.61 12.70 33.17
CA LEU A 471 -27.08 11.72 34.14
C LEU A 471 -26.92 12.26 35.59
N LEU A 472 -25.81 12.95 35.87
CA LEU A 472 -25.54 13.47 37.20
C LEU A 472 -26.60 14.52 37.68
N ASP A 473 -27.14 15.29 36.74
CA ASP A 473 -28.18 16.27 37.04
C ASP A 473 -29.55 15.63 37.28
N ARG A 474 -29.75 14.37 36.88
CA ARG A 474 -30.95 13.56 37.11
C ARG A 474 -30.85 12.68 38.35
N CYS A 475 -29.68 12.68 39.04
CA CYS A 475 -29.45 11.92 40.25
C CYS A 475 -29.80 12.72 41.53
N VAL A 476 -30.52 12.06 42.45
CA VAL A 476 -30.92 12.63 43.75
C VAL A 476 -30.14 12.02 44.93
N SER A 477 -29.48 10.87 44.67
CA SER A 477 -28.69 10.13 45.66
C SER A 477 -27.46 9.53 45.02
N VAL A 478 -26.51 9.08 45.83
CA VAL A 478 -25.29 8.35 45.46
C VAL A 478 -25.17 7.13 46.32
N ARG A 479 -24.78 5.98 45.70
CA ARG A 479 -24.56 4.72 46.41
C ARG A 479 -23.09 4.58 46.79
N TYR A 480 -22.88 4.27 48.06
CA TYR A 480 -21.59 3.89 48.65
C TYR A 480 -21.63 2.45 49.12
N SER A 481 -20.49 1.88 49.48
CA SER A 481 -20.39 0.53 50.05
C SER A 481 -21.15 0.43 51.40
N ASP A 482 -21.26 1.54 52.14
CA ASP A 482 -21.98 1.66 53.42
C ASP A 482 -23.47 2.05 53.28
N GLY A 483 -23.97 2.25 52.06
CA GLY A 483 -25.39 2.58 51.83
C GLY A 483 -25.63 3.69 50.80
N VAL A 484 -26.88 4.10 50.68
CA VAL A 484 -27.30 5.19 49.81
C VAL A 484 -27.32 6.51 50.60
N LYS A 485 -26.70 7.57 50.05
CA LYS A 485 -26.65 8.89 50.63
C LYS A 485 -27.29 9.94 49.71
N PRO A 486 -27.86 11.02 50.19
CA PRO A 486 -28.37 12.11 49.35
C PRO A 486 -27.26 12.70 48.47
N MET A 487 -27.56 13.05 47.27
CA MET A 487 -26.68 13.77 46.37
C MET A 487 -26.55 15.24 46.82
N THR A 488 -25.41 15.61 47.36
CA THR A 488 -25.09 17.00 47.71
C THR A 488 -24.31 17.71 46.61
N ASP A 489 -24.31 19.05 46.64
CA ASP A 489 -23.50 19.86 45.69
C ASP A 489 -22.01 19.56 45.82
N GLU A 490 -21.53 19.21 47.04
CA GLU A 490 -20.15 18.80 47.26
C GLU A 490 -19.84 17.46 46.58
N GLU A 491 -20.75 16.47 46.64
CA GLU A 491 -20.60 15.18 45.94
C GLU A 491 -20.65 15.37 44.43
N LYS A 492 -21.58 16.17 43.91
CA LYS A 492 -21.61 16.53 42.50
C LYS A 492 -20.30 17.18 42.04
N ALA A 493 -19.74 18.09 42.85
CA ALA A 493 -18.46 18.75 42.52
C ALA A 493 -17.29 17.73 42.48
N LYS A 494 -17.23 16.76 43.41
CA LYS A 494 -16.21 15.70 43.41
C LYS A 494 -16.30 14.82 42.18
N ILE A 495 -17.52 14.41 41.80
CA ILE A 495 -17.76 13.58 40.60
C ILE A 495 -17.38 14.37 39.34
N LYS A 496 -17.80 15.63 39.22
CA LYS A 496 -17.43 16.51 38.08
C LYS A 496 -15.92 16.74 38.01
N ALA A 497 -15.23 16.91 39.15
CA ALA A 497 -13.77 17.03 39.18
C ALA A 497 -13.08 15.73 38.71
N ARG A 498 -13.59 14.56 39.09
CA ARG A 498 -13.07 13.26 38.62
C ARG A 498 -13.29 13.07 37.12
N ASN A 499 -14.50 13.36 36.63
CA ASN A 499 -14.79 13.34 35.20
C ASN A 499 -13.84 14.25 34.41
N LYS A 500 -13.59 15.45 34.91
CA LYS A 500 -12.64 16.39 34.32
C LYS A 500 -11.23 15.80 34.27
N ALA A 501 -10.77 15.21 35.37
CA ALA A 501 -9.44 14.57 35.43
C ALA A 501 -9.31 13.40 34.44
N PHE A 502 -10.34 12.59 34.26
CA PHE A 502 -10.37 11.55 33.24
C PHE A 502 -10.32 12.15 31.83
N SER A 503 -11.13 13.16 31.57
CA SER A 503 -11.17 13.84 30.26
C SER A 503 -9.86 14.52 29.92
N GLU A 504 -9.16 15.14 30.89
CA GLU A 504 -7.83 15.75 30.71
C GLU A 504 -6.76 14.71 30.36
N ASN A 505 -6.95 13.45 30.77
CA ASN A 505 -6.11 12.31 30.37
C ASN A 505 -6.57 11.67 29.05
N GLY A 506 -7.52 12.26 28.36
CA GLY A 506 -8.01 11.77 27.07
C GLY A 506 -8.95 10.56 27.15
N LEU A 507 -9.47 10.26 28.33
CA LEU A 507 -10.38 9.14 28.54
C LEU A 507 -11.83 9.55 28.23
N ARG A 508 -12.55 8.69 27.55
CA ARG A 508 -14.01 8.77 27.40
C ARG A 508 -14.66 8.26 28.68
N VAL A 509 -15.65 8.98 29.22
CA VAL A 509 -16.27 8.63 30.50
C VAL A 509 -17.75 8.35 30.29
N LEU A 510 -18.23 7.23 30.81
CA LEU A 510 -19.64 6.93 31.00
C LEU A 510 -20.00 6.95 32.48
N SER A 511 -21.16 7.49 32.80
CA SER A 511 -21.76 7.43 34.11
C SER A 511 -22.86 6.36 34.17
N PHE A 512 -23.05 5.81 35.36
CA PHE A 512 -23.99 4.72 35.65
C PHE A 512 -24.87 5.09 36.85
N ALA A 513 -26.15 4.79 36.76
CA ALA A 513 -27.10 5.05 37.82
C ALA A 513 -28.28 4.08 37.76
N TYR A 514 -28.98 3.91 38.88
CA TYR A 514 -30.16 3.06 38.94
C TYR A 514 -31.31 3.72 39.71
N LYS A 515 -32.51 3.25 39.51
CA LYS A 515 -33.70 3.66 40.24
C LYS A 515 -34.60 2.44 40.45
N GLU A 516 -34.99 2.13 41.70
CA GLU A 516 -36.02 1.16 42.03
C GLU A 516 -37.37 1.83 41.87
N SER A 517 -38.19 1.35 40.91
CA SER A 517 -39.46 1.98 40.58
C SER A 517 -40.43 1.04 39.82
N ASP A 518 -41.68 1.03 40.22
CA ASP A 518 -42.76 0.35 39.48
C ASP A 518 -43.32 1.19 38.32
N GLU A 519 -42.89 2.44 38.17
CA GLU A 519 -43.35 3.33 37.08
C GLU A 519 -42.95 2.76 35.72
N VAL A 520 -43.81 2.98 34.70
CA VAL A 520 -43.49 2.64 33.31
C VAL A 520 -42.29 3.48 32.86
N LEU A 521 -41.29 2.81 32.29
CA LEU A 521 -40.09 3.47 31.80
C LEU A 521 -40.39 4.28 30.53
N GLY A 522 -40.10 5.54 30.54
CA GLY A 522 -40.23 6.47 29.43
C GLY A 522 -39.26 7.66 29.60
N VAL A 523 -39.09 8.47 28.58
CA VAL A 523 -38.20 9.61 28.59
C VAL A 523 -38.53 10.58 29.73
N ASP A 524 -39.81 10.71 30.08
CA ASP A 524 -40.27 11.59 31.13
C ASP A 524 -40.05 11.02 32.55
N THR A 525 -39.75 9.75 32.69
CA THR A 525 -39.49 9.07 33.99
C THR A 525 -38.02 8.86 34.31
N GLU A 526 -37.15 9.31 33.46
CA GLU A 526 -35.66 9.25 33.64
C GLU A 526 -35.13 10.30 34.61
N TYR A 527 -35.68 10.33 35.83
CA TYR A 527 -35.27 11.23 36.92
C TYR A 527 -35.30 10.51 38.27
N GLY A 528 -34.61 11.08 39.25
CA GLY A 528 -34.62 10.56 40.62
C GLY A 528 -33.70 9.34 40.80
N PHE A 529 -32.66 9.27 40.01
CA PHE A 529 -31.68 8.17 40.03
C PHE A 529 -30.76 8.21 41.27
N THR A 530 -30.26 7.02 41.60
CA THR A 530 -29.13 6.84 42.52
C THR A 530 -27.86 6.60 41.69
N PHE A 531 -26.93 7.53 41.76
CA PHE A 531 -25.66 7.47 41.07
C PHE A 531 -24.80 6.29 41.56
N LEU A 532 -24.24 5.49 40.67
CA LEU A 532 -23.35 4.39 40.96
C LEU A 532 -21.89 4.78 40.82
N GLY A 533 -21.46 5.23 39.66
CA GLY A 533 -20.07 5.52 39.38
C GLY A 533 -19.77 6.01 37.98
N LEU A 534 -18.49 6.13 37.71
CA LEU A 534 -17.94 6.45 36.39
C LEU A 534 -17.06 5.32 35.89
N VAL A 535 -17.18 5.02 34.60
CA VAL A 535 -16.27 4.11 33.88
C VAL A 535 -15.54 4.91 32.83
N SER A 536 -14.23 4.92 32.89
CA SER A 536 -13.37 5.58 31.93
C SER A 536 -12.79 4.57 30.95
N MET A 537 -12.72 4.94 29.67
CA MET A 537 -12.24 4.08 28.60
C MET A 537 -11.50 4.86 27.54
N VAL A 538 -10.64 4.18 26.82
CA VAL A 538 -9.85 4.73 25.71
C VAL A 538 -9.69 3.68 24.64
N ASP A 539 -9.53 4.11 23.39
CA ASP A 539 -8.98 3.29 22.32
C ASP A 539 -7.43 3.35 22.41
N PRO A 540 -6.77 2.31 22.92
CA PRO A 540 -5.35 2.37 23.24
C PRO A 540 -4.50 2.40 21.97
N PRO A 541 -3.34 3.06 22.02
CA PRO A 541 -2.35 2.97 20.94
C PRO A 541 -1.96 1.51 20.65
N ARG A 542 -1.68 1.22 19.38
CA ARG A 542 -1.07 -0.07 19.03
C ARG A 542 0.32 -0.15 19.65
N PRO A 543 0.75 -1.31 20.16
CA PRO A 543 2.09 -1.46 20.76
C PRO A 543 3.23 -1.04 19.82
N GLU A 544 3.06 -1.26 18.50
CA GLU A 544 4.05 -0.95 17.48
C GLU A 544 4.09 0.53 17.10
N SER A 545 3.05 1.30 17.37
CA SER A 545 2.93 2.69 16.93
C SER A 545 4.02 3.59 17.50
N MET A 546 4.39 3.43 18.75
CA MET A 546 5.45 4.23 19.39
C MET A 546 6.81 3.99 18.71
N ALA A 547 7.16 2.72 18.47
CA ALA A 547 8.40 2.38 17.79
C ALA A 547 8.41 2.89 16.35
N ALA A 548 7.28 2.74 15.63
CA ALA A 548 7.15 3.18 14.25
C ALA A 548 7.22 4.72 14.12
N VAL A 549 6.63 5.48 15.05
CA VAL A 549 6.75 6.95 15.10
C VAL A 549 8.20 7.38 15.34
N ALA A 550 8.91 6.71 16.25
CA ALA A 550 10.33 6.96 16.49
C ALA A 550 11.18 6.65 15.23
N ASP A 551 10.85 5.57 14.52
CA ASP A 551 11.52 5.21 13.24
C ASP A 551 11.22 6.23 12.15
N ALA A 552 9.97 6.73 12.03
CA ALA A 552 9.59 7.79 11.11
C ALA A 552 10.43 9.05 11.35
N ARG A 553 10.56 9.49 12.60
CA ARG A 553 11.36 10.67 12.97
C ARG A 553 12.84 10.46 12.65
N ARG A 554 13.41 9.28 12.96
CA ARG A 554 14.79 8.94 12.56
C ARG A 554 14.99 8.98 11.05
N ALA A 555 13.97 8.57 10.30
CA ALA A 555 13.93 8.61 8.85
C ALA A 555 13.76 10.03 8.28
N GLY A 556 13.68 11.06 9.12
CA GLY A 556 13.45 12.46 8.73
C GLY A 556 12.02 12.73 8.26
N ILE A 557 11.06 11.90 8.67
CA ILE A 557 9.65 12.02 8.33
C ILE A 557 8.91 12.65 9.51
N LYS A 558 8.12 13.69 9.26
CA LYS A 558 7.25 14.32 10.27
C LYS A 558 5.94 13.54 10.35
N PRO A 559 5.66 12.81 11.45
CA PRO A 559 4.34 12.25 11.68
C PRO A 559 3.40 13.35 12.18
N VAL A 560 2.17 13.34 11.66
CA VAL A 560 1.11 14.29 11.99
C VAL A 560 -0.16 13.50 12.27
N MET A 561 -0.82 13.77 13.40
CA MET A 561 -2.10 13.14 13.74
C MET A 561 -3.27 14.01 13.27
N ILE A 562 -4.23 13.38 12.60
CA ILE A 562 -5.47 14.00 12.16
C ILE A 562 -6.62 13.17 12.72
N THR A 563 -7.60 13.79 13.41
CA THR A 563 -8.67 13.03 14.06
C THR A 563 -9.97 13.84 14.21
N GLY A 564 -11.11 13.15 14.25
CA GLY A 564 -12.39 13.69 14.67
C GLY A 564 -12.52 13.88 16.18
N ASP A 565 -11.60 13.36 16.99
CA ASP A 565 -11.64 13.42 18.45
C ASP A 565 -11.43 14.84 18.99
N HIS A 566 -11.76 14.99 20.27
CA HIS A 566 -11.49 16.22 20.99
C HIS A 566 -9.99 16.50 21.11
N LYS A 567 -9.59 17.77 21.04
CA LYS A 567 -8.20 18.24 21.07
C LYS A 567 -7.39 17.67 22.24
N ILE A 568 -7.99 17.60 23.44
CA ILE A 568 -7.32 17.11 24.66
C ILE A 568 -6.99 15.63 24.50
N THR A 569 -7.94 14.80 24.06
CA THR A 569 -7.75 13.35 23.81
C THR A 569 -6.69 13.12 22.74
N ALA A 570 -6.77 13.86 21.64
CA ALA A 570 -5.83 13.75 20.53
C ALA A 570 -4.38 14.07 20.98
N VAL A 571 -4.20 15.14 21.74
CA VAL A 571 -2.87 15.55 22.27
C VAL A 571 -2.35 14.52 23.28
N ALA A 572 -3.21 13.99 24.17
CA ALA A 572 -2.80 12.97 25.14
C ALA A 572 -2.25 11.72 24.46
N ILE A 573 -2.98 11.19 23.46
CA ILE A 573 -2.54 10.02 22.66
C ILE A 573 -1.30 10.36 21.84
N ALA A 574 -1.25 11.53 21.21
CA ALA A 574 -0.12 11.94 20.39
C ALA A 574 1.17 12.10 21.22
N LYS A 575 1.07 12.56 22.47
CA LYS A 575 2.20 12.57 23.42
C LYS A 575 2.66 11.18 23.79
N GLN A 576 1.72 10.28 24.07
CA GLN A 576 2.02 8.88 24.45
C GLN A 576 2.78 8.13 23.36
N ILE A 577 2.44 8.34 22.08
CA ILE A 577 3.10 7.66 20.95
C ILE A 577 4.28 8.46 20.37
N GLY A 578 4.56 9.67 20.88
CA GLY A 578 5.69 10.48 20.47
C GLY A 578 5.47 11.33 19.21
N ILE A 579 4.23 11.54 18.76
CA ILE A 579 3.89 12.47 17.66
C ILE A 579 3.95 13.91 18.12
N TYR A 580 3.51 14.21 19.35
CA TYR A 580 3.50 15.55 19.93
C TYR A 580 4.63 15.70 20.95
N GLU A 581 5.47 16.71 20.74
CA GLU A 581 6.58 17.07 21.62
C GLU A 581 6.37 18.48 22.21
N ASP A 582 7.15 18.81 23.24
CA ASP A 582 7.07 20.14 23.84
C ASP A 582 7.47 21.22 22.83
N GLY A 583 6.58 22.18 22.61
CA GLY A 583 6.74 23.22 21.60
C GLY A 583 5.95 22.97 20.29
N ASP A 584 5.40 21.77 20.11
CA ASP A 584 4.47 21.49 18.99
C ASP A 584 3.11 22.17 19.24
N MET A 585 2.40 22.42 18.14
CA MET A 585 1.05 23.00 18.15
C MET A 585 0.01 21.92 17.85
N ALA A 586 -1.18 22.10 18.47
CA ALA A 586 -2.38 21.35 18.14
C ALA A 586 -3.49 22.34 17.77
N LEU A 587 -4.21 22.07 16.67
CA LEU A 587 -5.33 22.90 16.22
C LEU A 587 -6.62 22.10 16.15
N THR A 588 -7.75 22.80 16.42
CA THR A 588 -9.08 22.27 16.07
C THR A 588 -9.44 22.63 14.62
N GLY A 589 -10.48 21.99 14.06
CA GLY A 589 -11.01 22.37 12.75
C GLY A 589 -11.40 23.86 12.69
N GLU A 590 -12.06 24.38 13.72
CA GLU A 590 -12.45 25.81 13.81
C GLU A 590 -11.22 26.73 13.86
N GLU A 591 -10.21 26.38 14.65
CA GLU A 591 -8.94 27.13 14.70
C GLU A 591 -8.21 27.08 13.35
N LEU A 592 -8.27 25.95 12.65
CA LEU A 592 -7.70 25.80 11.31
C LEU A 592 -8.45 26.64 10.28
N ASP A 593 -9.79 26.67 10.34
CA ASP A 593 -10.61 27.45 9.40
C ASP A 593 -10.43 28.96 9.58
N ALA A 594 -10.09 29.40 10.79
CA ALA A 594 -9.79 30.80 11.08
C ALA A 594 -8.42 31.27 10.51
N LEU A 595 -7.51 30.36 10.16
CA LEU A 595 -6.20 30.71 9.59
C LEU A 595 -6.30 30.93 8.08
N SER A 596 -5.58 31.92 7.57
CA SER A 596 -5.33 32.06 6.14
C SER A 596 -4.37 30.97 5.62
N ASP A 597 -4.32 30.76 4.30
CA ASP A 597 -3.40 29.78 3.71
C ASP A 597 -1.93 30.18 3.91
N GLU A 598 -1.62 31.46 3.96
CA GLU A 598 -0.27 31.98 4.22
C GLU A 598 0.16 31.73 5.67
N GLU A 599 -0.74 31.93 6.63
CA GLU A 599 -0.48 31.65 8.05
C GLU A 599 -0.31 30.16 8.29
N LEU A 600 -1.17 29.33 7.69
CA LEU A 600 -1.05 27.88 7.77
C LEU A 600 0.27 27.41 7.16
N ALA A 601 0.66 27.89 5.99
CA ALA A 601 1.92 27.52 5.34
C ALA A 601 3.16 27.91 6.16
N ARG A 602 3.11 29.03 6.89
CA ARG A 602 4.20 29.48 7.78
C ARG A 602 4.36 28.60 8.99
N ASP A 603 3.27 28.18 9.62
CA ASP A 603 3.30 27.48 10.92
C ASP A 603 3.10 25.97 10.80
N ILE A 604 2.81 25.43 9.60
CA ILE A 604 2.47 24.03 9.36
C ILE A 604 3.51 23.05 9.92
N THR A 605 4.80 23.40 9.89
CA THR A 605 5.88 22.54 10.40
C THR A 605 5.87 22.36 11.92
N LYS A 606 5.21 23.29 12.65
CA LYS A 606 5.06 23.25 14.10
C LYS A 606 3.82 22.48 14.54
N ILE A 607 2.87 22.28 13.63
CA ILE A 607 1.60 21.64 13.95
C ILE A 607 1.77 20.13 13.81
N SER A 608 1.51 19.39 14.88
CA SER A 608 1.62 17.93 14.92
C SER A 608 0.27 17.23 15.12
N VAL A 609 -0.77 17.97 15.57
CA VAL A 609 -2.10 17.40 15.82
C VAL A 609 -3.19 18.33 15.28
N TYR A 610 -4.13 17.75 14.55
CA TYR A 610 -5.35 18.38 14.09
C TYR A 610 -6.54 17.58 14.63
N ALA A 611 -7.40 18.23 15.40
CA ALA A 611 -8.52 17.63 16.13
C ALA A 611 -9.87 18.18 15.66
N ARG A 612 -10.94 17.40 15.71
CA ARG A 612 -12.29 17.76 15.24
C ARG A 612 -12.29 18.35 13.83
N VAL A 613 -11.58 17.72 12.92
CA VAL A 613 -11.44 18.19 11.53
C VAL A 613 -12.52 17.60 10.63
N SER A 614 -13.00 18.42 9.70
CA SER A 614 -13.90 18.00 8.62
C SER A 614 -13.13 17.34 7.48
N PRO A 615 -13.81 16.67 6.52
CA PRO A 615 -13.17 16.17 5.31
C PRO A 615 -12.44 17.25 4.51
N GLU A 616 -13.01 18.45 4.42
CA GLU A 616 -12.43 19.61 3.73
C GLU A 616 -11.12 20.05 4.43
N ASN A 617 -11.11 20.05 5.75
CA ASN A 617 -9.92 20.36 6.54
C ASN A 617 -8.80 19.34 6.24
N LYS A 618 -9.11 18.05 6.09
CA LYS A 618 -8.12 17.00 5.74
C LYS A 618 -7.46 17.29 4.39
N ILE A 619 -8.25 17.68 3.38
CA ILE A 619 -7.73 18.09 2.06
C ILE A 619 -6.83 19.32 2.18
N ARG A 620 -7.26 20.34 2.94
CA ARG A 620 -6.52 21.59 3.14
C ARG A 620 -5.17 21.35 3.83
N ILE A 621 -5.12 20.48 4.83
CA ILE A 621 -3.88 20.08 5.53
C ILE A 621 -2.90 19.44 4.54
N VAL A 622 -3.37 18.46 3.75
CA VAL A 622 -2.54 17.78 2.73
C VAL A 622 -2.00 18.78 1.71
N ASP A 623 -2.87 19.65 1.18
CA ASP A 623 -2.50 20.68 0.20
C ASP A 623 -1.46 21.66 0.75
N ALA A 624 -1.61 22.08 1.99
CA ALA A 624 -0.67 22.99 2.64
C ALA A 624 0.73 22.37 2.82
N TRP A 625 0.81 21.09 3.22
CA TRP A 625 2.08 20.36 3.27
C TRP A 625 2.72 20.20 1.90
N GLN A 626 1.93 19.88 0.86
CA GLN A 626 2.40 19.76 -0.54
C GLN A 626 2.91 21.10 -1.07
N LYS A 627 2.19 22.20 -0.84
CA LYS A 627 2.62 23.57 -1.21
C LYS A 627 3.92 23.96 -0.53
N ASN A 628 4.18 23.45 0.66
CA ASN A 628 5.45 23.65 1.40
C ASN A 628 6.59 22.72 0.91
N GLY A 629 6.40 22.02 -0.21
CA GLY A 629 7.42 21.21 -0.87
C GLY A 629 7.60 19.81 -0.30
N ASN A 630 6.65 19.32 0.51
CA ASN A 630 6.69 18.00 1.11
C ASN A 630 5.97 16.96 0.25
N ILE A 631 6.42 15.71 0.34
CA ILE A 631 5.71 14.53 -0.19
C ILE A 631 4.91 13.94 0.95
N VAL A 632 3.60 13.94 0.78
CA VAL A 632 2.63 13.60 1.84
C VAL A 632 2.06 12.21 1.64
N ALA A 633 2.21 11.36 2.65
CA ALA A 633 1.37 10.17 2.80
C ALA A 633 0.19 10.50 3.71
N MET A 634 -1.03 10.13 3.32
CA MET A 634 -2.26 10.32 4.11
C MET A 634 -2.91 8.98 4.36
N THR A 635 -3.24 8.68 5.62
CA THR A 635 -3.99 7.47 5.96
C THR A 635 -5.45 7.79 6.25
N GLY A 636 -6.33 6.83 5.98
CA GLY A 636 -7.73 6.92 6.32
C GLY A 636 -8.47 5.60 6.08
N ASP A 637 -9.60 5.41 6.74
CA ASP A 637 -10.43 4.21 6.65
C ASP A 637 -11.86 4.50 6.18
N GLY A 638 -12.30 5.75 6.33
CA GLY A 638 -13.67 6.16 6.04
C GLY A 638 -13.88 6.82 4.68
N VAL A 639 -15.14 6.98 4.36
CA VAL A 639 -15.61 7.74 3.19
C VAL A 639 -15.13 9.20 3.25
N ASN A 640 -15.11 9.75 4.46
CA ASN A 640 -14.67 11.13 4.72
C ASN A 640 -13.19 11.38 4.43
N ASP A 641 -12.40 10.30 4.34
CA ASP A 641 -10.96 10.37 4.04
C ASP A 641 -10.65 10.29 2.56
N ALA A 642 -11.53 9.68 1.77
CA ALA A 642 -11.28 9.38 0.36
C ALA A 642 -10.81 10.60 -0.45
N PRO A 643 -11.37 11.80 -0.32
CA PRO A 643 -10.88 12.97 -1.04
C PRO A 643 -9.45 13.36 -0.64
N ALA A 644 -9.10 13.25 0.64
CA ALA A 644 -7.75 13.54 1.14
C ALA A 644 -6.75 12.46 0.73
N LEU A 645 -7.16 11.18 0.74
CA LEU A 645 -6.37 10.05 0.22
C LEU A 645 -6.03 10.24 -1.27
N LYS A 646 -7.00 10.64 -2.07
CA LYS A 646 -6.82 10.91 -3.51
C LYS A 646 -5.94 12.14 -3.77
N LYS A 647 -6.00 13.16 -2.91
CA LYS A 647 -5.21 14.38 -3.00
C LYS A 647 -3.76 14.16 -2.62
N ALA A 648 -3.47 13.31 -1.65
CA ALA A 648 -2.12 13.03 -1.17
C ALA A 648 -1.23 12.43 -2.28
N ASP A 649 0.09 12.59 -2.14
CA ASP A 649 1.05 11.94 -3.04
C ASP A 649 0.96 10.41 -2.90
N ILE A 650 0.62 9.95 -1.69
CA ILE A 650 0.36 8.55 -1.38
C ILE A 650 -0.84 8.46 -0.44
N GLY A 651 -2.01 8.16 -0.97
CA GLY A 651 -3.15 7.73 -0.15
C GLY A 651 -2.92 6.31 0.36
N VAL A 652 -3.19 6.09 1.63
CA VAL A 652 -3.01 4.80 2.32
C VAL A 652 -4.34 4.43 2.99
N ALA A 653 -4.98 3.40 2.50
CA ALA A 653 -6.24 2.89 3.09
C ALA A 653 -6.00 1.71 4.01
N MET A 654 -6.87 1.56 4.99
CA MET A 654 -6.93 0.38 5.85
C MET A 654 -7.53 -0.79 5.06
N GLY A 655 -7.01 -1.99 5.23
CA GLY A 655 -7.45 -3.19 4.53
C GLY A 655 -8.59 -3.93 5.23
N ILE A 656 -8.57 -3.91 6.58
CA ILE A 656 -9.55 -4.61 7.42
C ILE A 656 -10.72 -3.67 7.73
N THR A 657 -10.45 -2.50 8.32
CA THR A 657 -11.48 -1.54 8.75
C THR A 657 -11.88 -0.55 7.66
N GLY A 658 -11.06 -0.42 6.61
CA GLY A 658 -11.29 0.56 5.56
C GLY A 658 -12.50 0.24 4.68
N THR A 659 -13.29 1.28 4.40
CA THR A 659 -14.39 1.19 3.41
C THR A 659 -13.82 0.96 2.00
N GLU A 660 -14.59 0.35 1.12
CA GLU A 660 -14.16 0.11 -0.27
C GLU A 660 -13.81 1.41 -0.99
N VAL A 661 -14.46 2.50 -0.64
CA VAL A 661 -14.18 3.84 -1.20
C VAL A 661 -12.82 4.37 -0.76
N SER A 662 -12.46 4.22 0.51
CA SER A 662 -11.12 4.60 0.97
C SER A 662 -10.06 3.76 0.28
N LYS A 663 -10.31 2.45 0.12
CA LYS A 663 -9.43 1.53 -0.61
C LYS A 663 -9.31 1.91 -2.09
N ASP A 664 -10.40 2.35 -2.73
CA ASP A 664 -10.34 2.77 -4.14
C ASP A 664 -9.59 4.07 -4.33
N ALA A 665 -9.79 5.05 -3.48
CA ALA A 665 -9.10 6.33 -3.52
C ALA A 665 -7.60 6.22 -3.23
N ALA A 666 -7.17 5.19 -2.52
CA ALA A 666 -5.80 5.02 -2.05
C ALA A 666 -4.86 4.45 -3.13
N ALA A 667 -3.59 4.83 -3.05
CA ALA A 667 -2.50 4.25 -3.84
C ALA A 667 -1.87 3.01 -3.19
N MET A 668 -2.07 2.84 -1.87
CA MET A 668 -1.59 1.71 -1.08
C MET A 668 -2.66 1.26 -0.08
N ILE A 669 -2.77 -0.06 0.14
CA ILE A 669 -3.67 -0.66 1.12
C ILE A 669 -2.83 -1.43 2.14
N LEU A 670 -3.12 -1.24 3.43
CA LEU A 670 -2.50 -1.96 4.54
C LEU A 670 -3.38 -3.15 4.93
N SER A 671 -2.97 -4.36 4.62
CA SER A 671 -3.77 -5.56 4.95
C SER A 671 -3.81 -5.89 6.45
N ASP A 672 -3.02 -5.20 7.27
CA ASP A 672 -2.93 -5.35 8.74
C ASP A 672 -3.36 -4.09 9.51
N ASP A 673 -3.82 -3.06 8.83
CA ASP A 673 -4.22 -1.76 9.38
C ASP A 673 -3.16 -1.13 10.32
N ASN A 674 -1.89 -1.37 10.08
CA ASN A 674 -0.81 -1.02 11.01
C ASN A 674 0.06 0.11 10.48
N PHE A 675 0.19 1.21 11.24
CA PHE A 675 1.07 2.33 10.92
C PHE A 675 2.53 1.90 10.71
N ALA A 676 3.03 0.90 11.43
CA ALA A 676 4.40 0.40 11.28
C ALA A 676 4.66 -0.16 9.87
N THR A 677 3.63 -0.68 9.20
CA THR A 677 3.73 -1.19 7.83
C THR A 677 3.99 -0.07 6.82
N ILE A 678 3.52 1.16 7.10
CA ILE A 678 3.85 2.33 6.26
C ILE A 678 5.36 2.61 6.30
N ILE A 679 5.96 2.55 7.48
CA ILE A 679 7.40 2.80 7.66
C ILE A 679 8.23 1.73 6.94
N LYS A 680 7.80 0.46 7.01
CA LYS A 680 8.42 -0.62 6.22
C LYS A 680 8.28 -0.37 4.71
N ALA A 681 7.12 0.07 4.26
CA ALA A 681 6.89 0.40 2.86
C ALA A 681 7.76 1.57 2.40
N VAL A 682 7.94 2.62 3.21
CA VAL A 682 8.88 3.72 2.93
C VAL A 682 10.32 3.21 2.82
N SER A 683 10.76 2.35 3.74
CA SER A 683 12.10 1.72 3.68
C SER A 683 12.28 0.92 2.40
N ASN A 684 11.29 0.12 2.01
CA ASN A 684 11.32 -0.64 0.76
C ASN A 684 11.30 0.29 -0.47
N GLY A 685 10.55 1.38 -0.46
CA GLY A 685 10.56 2.39 -1.52
C GLY A 685 11.93 3.02 -1.72
N ARG A 686 12.61 3.39 -0.63
CA ARG A 686 14.00 3.88 -0.64
C ARG A 686 14.96 2.84 -1.20
N ASN A 687 14.79 1.57 -0.81
CA ASN A 687 15.61 0.47 -1.31
C ASN A 687 15.43 0.23 -2.81
N VAL A 688 14.19 0.21 -3.29
CA VAL A 688 13.88 0.06 -4.73
C VAL A 688 14.55 1.16 -5.54
N TYR A 689 14.44 2.41 -5.10
CA TYR A 689 15.10 3.53 -5.78
C TYR A 689 16.62 3.39 -5.78
N ARG A 690 17.24 3.01 -4.64
CA ARG A 690 18.68 2.79 -4.53
C ARG A 690 19.14 1.68 -5.46
N ASN A 691 18.40 0.57 -5.52
CA ASN A 691 18.71 -0.56 -6.39
C ASN A 691 18.60 -0.18 -7.87
N ILE A 692 17.57 0.59 -8.25
CA ILE A 692 17.46 1.14 -9.61
C ILE A 692 18.65 2.02 -9.93
N LYS A 693 19.02 2.97 -9.06
CA LYS A 693 20.18 3.84 -9.23
C LYS A 693 21.47 3.05 -9.43
N ASN A 694 21.68 1.99 -8.63
CA ASN A 694 22.85 1.13 -8.68
C ASN A 694 22.88 0.28 -9.97
N ALA A 695 21.76 -0.24 -10.42
CA ALA A 695 21.66 -0.96 -11.69
C ALA A 695 21.96 -0.04 -12.88
N ILE A 696 21.47 1.20 -12.85
CA ILE A 696 21.78 2.22 -13.85
C ILE A 696 23.28 2.55 -13.86
N LEU A 697 23.90 2.72 -12.68
CA LEU A 697 25.34 2.96 -12.56
C LEU A 697 26.13 1.82 -13.22
N PHE A 698 25.77 0.57 -12.93
CA PHE A 698 26.41 -0.61 -13.50
C PHE A 698 26.37 -0.61 -15.02
N LEU A 699 25.19 -0.40 -15.61
CA LEU A 699 25.01 -0.40 -17.07
C LEU A 699 25.78 0.74 -17.73
N LEU A 700 25.63 1.96 -17.20
CA LEU A 700 26.22 3.16 -17.80
C LEU A 700 27.75 3.20 -17.66
N SER A 701 28.31 2.76 -16.53
CA SER A 701 29.78 2.70 -16.36
C SER A 701 30.41 1.68 -17.29
N GLY A 702 29.76 0.52 -17.47
CA GLY A 702 30.18 -0.50 -18.42
C GLY A 702 30.16 -0.01 -19.87
N ASN A 703 29.07 0.67 -20.28
CA ASN A 703 28.98 1.23 -21.63
C ASN A 703 30.01 2.37 -21.85
N THR A 704 30.23 3.20 -20.84
CA THR A 704 31.28 4.23 -20.86
C THR A 704 32.66 3.62 -21.15
N ALA A 705 32.97 2.46 -20.55
CA ALA A 705 34.21 1.75 -20.82
C ALA A 705 34.33 1.32 -22.29
N GLY A 706 33.26 0.78 -22.87
CA GLY A 706 33.20 0.43 -24.28
C GLY A 706 33.41 1.64 -25.21
N ILE A 707 32.70 2.74 -24.93
CA ILE A 707 32.84 4.02 -25.67
C ILE A 707 34.29 4.53 -25.63
N LEU A 708 34.89 4.60 -24.45
CA LEU A 708 36.25 5.09 -24.26
C LEU A 708 37.28 4.19 -24.99
N ALA A 709 37.09 2.90 -25.01
CA ALA A 709 37.94 1.96 -25.73
C ALA A 709 37.86 2.16 -27.26
N VAL A 710 36.66 2.31 -27.83
CA VAL A 710 36.47 2.55 -29.26
C VAL A 710 37.03 3.93 -29.65
N LEU A 711 36.77 4.96 -28.85
CA LEU A 711 37.34 6.31 -29.07
C LEU A 711 38.88 6.30 -29.05
N TYR A 712 39.45 5.63 -28.04
CA TYR A 712 40.93 5.53 -27.92
C TYR A 712 41.52 4.86 -29.17
N THR A 713 40.99 3.71 -29.62
CA THR A 713 41.55 3.04 -30.80
C THR A 713 41.32 3.84 -32.09
N SER A 714 40.19 4.54 -32.19
CA SER A 714 39.92 5.47 -33.31
C SER A 714 40.93 6.62 -33.35
N ILE A 715 41.18 7.26 -32.19
CA ILE A 715 42.17 8.37 -32.09
C ILE A 715 43.60 7.87 -32.34
N ALA A 716 43.97 6.70 -31.82
CA ALA A 716 45.29 6.13 -31.95
C ALA A 716 45.56 5.43 -33.31
N ALA A 717 44.59 5.38 -34.19
CA ALA A 717 44.67 4.67 -35.49
C ALA A 717 44.98 3.16 -35.36
N LEU A 718 44.39 2.54 -34.32
CA LEU A 718 44.50 1.13 -34.01
C LEU A 718 43.31 0.34 -34.63
N PRO A 719 43.43 -0.99 -34.79
CA PRO A 719 42.30 -1.81 -35.20
C PRO A 719 41.10 -1.70 -34.27
N VAL A 720 39.88 -2.01 -34.74
CA VAL A 720 38.64 -2.00 -33.94
C VAL A 720 38.81 -2.93 -32.74
N PRO A 721 38.54 -2.46 -31.51
CA PRO A 721 38.77 -3.28 -30.33
C PRO A 721 37.70 -4.32 -30.10
N PHE A 722 36.51 -4.12 -30.69
CA PHE A 722 35.35 -5.00 -30.55
C PHE A 722 34.58 -5.17 -31.87
N ALA A 723 34.21 -6.38 -32.19
CA ALA A 723 33.16 -6.62 -33.19
C ALA A 723 31.79 -6.23 -32.62
N PRO A 724 30.81 -5.83 -33.45
CA PRO A 724 29.45 -5.54 -32.98
C PRO A 724 28.84 -6.67 -32.17
N VAL A 725 29.09 -7.92 -32.54
CA VAL A 725 28.60 -9.12 -31.80
C VAL A 725 29.15 -9.20 -30.38
N HIS A 726 30.36 -8.74 -30.11
CA HIS A 726 30.93 -8.69 -28.76
C HIS A 726 30.13 -7.78 -27.85
N LEU A 727 29.79 -6.59 -28.32
CA LEU A 727 29.05 -5.60 -27.56
C LEU A 727 27.60 -6.01 -27.33
N LEU A 728 26.97 -6.63 -28.33
CA LEU A 728 25.65 -7.22 -28.18
C LEU A 728 25.63 -8.36 -27.16
N PHE A 729 26.62 -9.27 -27.22
CA PHE A 729 26.78 -10.33 -26.24
C PHE A 729 26.90 -9.79 -24.82
N ILE A 730 27.69 -8.73 -24.63
CA ILE A 730 27.88 -8.09 -23.34
C ILE A 730 26.56 -7.48 -22.87
N ASN A 731 25.95 -6.59 -23.64
CA ASN A 731 24.76 -5.84 -23.22
C ASN A 731 23.55 -6.75 -22.95
N LEU A 732 23.39 -7.82 -23.74
CA LEU A 732 22.23 -8.68 -23.65
C LEU A 732 22.38 -9.83 -22.66
N LEU A 733 23.48 -10.59 -22.74
CA LEU A 733 23.66 -11.81 -21.97
C LEU A 733 24.35 -11.57 -20.64
N THR A 734 25.44 -10.77 -20.65
CA THR A 734 26.27 -10.67 -19.45
C THR A 734 25.90 -9.49 -18.54
N ASP A 735 25.21 -8.47 -19.04
CA ASP A 735 24.83 -7.32 -18.23
C ASP A 735 23.42 -7.40 -17.65
N SER A 736 22.48 -8.00 -18.40
CA SER A 736 21.08 -8.07 -17.96
C SER A 736 20.92 -8.84 -16.65
N LEU A 737 21.63 -9.98 -16.48
CA LEU A 737 21.53 -10.78 -15.27
C LEU A 737 22.11 -10.09 -14.02
N PRO A 738 23.33 -9.51 -14.04
CA PRO A 738 23.84 -8.75 -12.91
C PRO A 738 23.02 -7.51 -12.59
N ALA A 739 22.52 -6.78 -13.58
CA ALA A 739 21.69 -5.61 -13.36
C ALA A 739 20.36 -5.97 -12.65
N LEU A 740 19.70 -7.07 -13.04
CA LEU A 740 18.55 -7.61 -12.33
C LEU A 740 18.89 -8.04 -10.91
N ALA A 741 20.02 -8.71 -10.73
CA ALA A 741 20.48 -9.17 -9.42
C ALA A 741 20.78 -7.98 -8.47
N ILE A 742 21.35 -6.89 -8.99
CA ILE A 742 21.53 -5.63 -8.24
C ILE A 742 20.16 -5.05 -7.86
N GLY A 743 19.18 -5.12 -8.75
CA GLY A 743 17.80 -4.69 -8.48
C GLY A 743 17.12 -5.45 -7.35
N MET A 744 17.59 -6.66 -7.05
CA MET A 744 17.08 -7.52 -5.97
C MET A 744 17.90 -7.44 -4.68
N GLU A 745 18.77 -6.43 -4.51
CA GLU A 745 19.56 -6.26 -3.29
C GLU A 745 18.63 -6.04 -2.08
N PRO A 746 18.86 -6.76 -0.97
CA PRO A 746 18.06 -6.60 0.24
C PRO A 746 18.11 -5.16 0.78
N ALA A 747 17.06 -4.76 1.49
CA ALA A 747 17.02 -3.47 2.16
C ALA A 747 18.06 -3.45 3.30
N ASP A 748 18.81 -2.35 3.36
CA ASP A 748 19.73 -2.07 4.43
C ASP A 748 18.97 -1.33 5.55
N PRO A 749 19.08 -1.75 6.82
CA PRO A 749 18.47 -1.07 7.95
C PRO A 749 18.84 0.42 8.07
N SER A 750 20.03 0.81 7.59
CA SER A 750 20.47 2.20 7.58
C SER A 750 19.63 3.14 6.72
N LEU A 751 18.84 2.61 5.78
CA LEU A 751 17.96 3.42 4.91
C LEU A 751 16.92 4.24 5.69
N LEU A 752 16.52 3.77 6.86
CA LEU A 752 15.63 4.53 7.74
C LEU A 752 16.34 5.67 8.50
N SER A 753 17.67 5.73 8.44
CA SER A 753 18.45 6.87 8.99
C SER A 753 18.74 7.95 7.95
N GLU A 754 18.45 7.67 6.67
CA GLU A 754 18.63 8.65 5.60
C GLU A 754 17.44 9.63 5.57
N LYS A 755 17.71 10.91 5.26
CA LYS A 755 16.64 11.91 5.06
C LYS A 755 15.85 11.61 3.79
N PRO A 756 14.58 12.04 3.71
CA PRO A 756 13.76 11.91 2.51
C PRO A 756 14.47 12.54 1.30
N ARG A 757 14.38 11.88 0.17
CA ARG A 757 14.97 12.38 -1.08
C ARG A 757 14.09 13.48 -1.66
N ASP A 758 14.72 14.53 -2.16
CA ASP A 758 14.05 15.55 -2.97
C ASP A 758 13.59 14.94 -4.32
N PRO A 759 12.29 14.87 -4.62
CA PRO A 759 11.79 14.28 -5.87
C PRO A 759 12.21 15.06 -7.11
N LYS A 760 12.56 16.34 -6.97
CA LYS A 760 13.03 17.19 -8.09
C LYS A 760 14.45 16.85 -8.51
N LYS A 761 15.25 16.22 -7.64
CA LYS A 761 16.60 15.76 -7.98
C LYS A 761 16.50 14.43 -8.74
N GLY A 762 16.83 14.45 -10.03
CA GLY A 762 16.93 13.26 -10.86
C GLY A 762 18.03 12.31 -10.37
N ILE A 763 18.10 11.09 -10.94
CA ILE A 763 19.12 10.08 -10.63
C ILE A 763 20.51 10.56 -11.04
N LEU A 764 20.59 11.30 -12.15
CA LEU A 764 21.84 11.69 -12.81
C LEU A 764 22.40 13.00 -12.24
N THR A 765 22.83 12.93 -11.01
CA THR A 765 23.54 14.05 -10.35
C THR A 765 25.01 14.13 -10.84
N SER A 766 25.68 15.28 -10.59
CA SER A 766 27.10 15.45 -10.91
C SER A 766 27.98 14.36 -10.30
N ASP A 767 27.71 14.00 -9.04
CA ASP A 767 28.45 12.96 -8.33
C ASP A 767 28.24 11.58 -8.94
N PHE A 768 27.00 11.28 -9.37
CA PHE A 768 26.69 10.05 -10.09
C PHE A 768 27.45 9.98 -11.43
N MET A 769 27.46 11.09 -12.20
CA MET A 769 28.17 11.15 -13.47
C MET A 769 29.69 11.02 -13.28
N ALA A 770 30.24 11.67 -12.26
CA ALA A 770 31.68 11.57 -11.94
C ALA A 770 32.07 10.13 -11.56
N LYS A 771 31.22 9.44 -10.76
CA LYS A 771 31.42 8.04 -10.39
C LYS A 771 31.33 7.12 -11.61
N MET A 772 30.31 7.28 -12.44
CA MET A 772 30.14 6.55 -13.68
C MET A 772 31.38 6.67 -14.62
N LEU A 773 31.85 7.90 -14.82
CA LEU A 773 33.00 8.17 -15.68
C LEU A 773 34.29 7.61 -15.11
N SER A 774 34.55 7.75 -13.81
CA SER A 774 35.77 7.23 -13.16
C SER A 774 35.82 5.71 -13.16
N GLU A 775 34.72 5.04 -12.84
CA GLU A 775 34.63 3.57 -12.83
C GLU A 775 34.72 3.02 -14.25
N GLY A 776 34.03 3.65 -15.22
CA GLY A 776 34.12 3.30 -16.64
C GLY A 776 35.53 3.48 -17.21
N LEU A 777 36.25 4.56 -16.81
CA LEU A 777 37.62 4.79 -17.22
C LEU A 777 38.58 3.69 -16.69
N LEU A 778 38.43 3.26 -15.45
CA LEU A 778 39.26 2.18 -14.89
C LEU A 778 39.08 0.87 -15.69
N ILE A 779 37.82 0.55 -16.04
CA ILE A 779 37.51 -0.64 -16.84
C ILE A 779 38.09 -0.48 -18.26
N ALA A 780 37.98 0.72 -18.89
CA ALA A 780 38.54 1.01 -20.19
C ALA A 780 40.03 0.83 -20.23
N VAL A 781 40.76 1.36 -19.22
CA VAL A 781 42.21 1.21 -19.12
C VAL A 781 42.64 -0.26 -19.02
N ALA A 782 41.97 -1.06 -18.18
CA ALA A 782 42.26 -2.47 -18.06
C ALA A 782 41.98 -3.21 -19.39
N THR A 783 40.92 -2.86 -20.08
CA THR A 783 40.53 -3.44 -21.38
C THR A 783 41.56 -3.08 -22.47
N MET A 784 41.99 -1.82 -22.53
CA MET A 784 42.98 -1.38 -23.51
C MET A 784 44.38 -1.95 -23.21
N THR A 785 44.71 -2.16 -21.96
CA THR A 785 45.96 -2.88 -21.59
C THR A 785 45.93 -4.30 -22.14
N ALA A 786 44.82 -5.02 -21.99
CA ALA A 786 44.67 -6.35 -22.57
C ALA A 786 44.75 -6.33 -24.10
N PHE A 787 44.11 -5.34 -24.74
CA PHE A 787 44.20 -5.15 -26.18
C PHE A 787 45.65 -4.99 -26.66
N HIS A 788 46.43 -4.11 -26.02
CA HIS A 788 47.83 -3.88 -26.36
C HIS A 788 48.74 -5.10 -26.11
N LEU A 789 48.42 -5.93 -25.11
CA LEU A 789 49.14 -7.20 -24.91
C LEU A 789 48.90 -8.23 -26.02
N GLY A 790 47.73 -8.20 -26.66
CA GLY A 790 47.37 -9.07 -27.77
C GLY A 790 47.86 -8.57 -29.12
N LEU A 791 47.97 -7.25 -29.29
CA LEU A 791 48.24 -6.57 -30.58
C LEU A 791 49.56 -7.02 -31.26
N PRO A 792 50.68 -7.24 -30.54
CA PRO A 792 51.90 -7.72 -31.17
C PRO A 792 51.80 -9.09 -31.82
N VAL A 793 50.81 -9.91 -31.45
CA VAL A 793 50.60 -11.23 -31.98
C VAL A 793 49.68 -11.18 -33.22
N SER A 794 48.50 -10.64 -33.05
CA SER A 794 47.56 -10.36 -34.15
C SER A 794 46.42 -9.42 -33.69
N SER A 795 45.80 -8.73 -34.65
CA SER A 795 44.61 -7.94 -34.42
C SER A 795 43.47 -8.76 -33.84
N ALA A 796 43.21 -9.96 -34.34
CA ALA A 796 42.15 -10.87 -33.85
C ALA A 796 42.40 -11.30 -32.40
N LYS A 797 43.66 -11.54 -32.01
CA LYS A 797 43.99 -11.84 -30.62
C LYS A 797 43.78 -10.63 -29.69
N ALA A 798 44.16 -9.45 -30.16
CA ALA A 798 43.94 -8.19 -29.42
C ALA A 798 42.46 -7.95 -29.16
N THR A 799 41.61 -8.08 -30.18
CA THR A 799 40.17 -7.95 -30.08
C THR A 799 39.55 -9.02 -29.16
N THR A 800 40.00 -10.26 -29.23
CA THR A 800 39.53 -11.34 -28.34
C THR A 800 39.92 -11.07 -26.89
N MET A 801 41.12 -10.62 -26.60
CA MET A 801 41.58 -10.26 -25.26
C MET A 801 40.85 -9.05 -24.71
N ALA A 802 40.59 -8.04 -25.53
CA ALA A 802 39.81 -6.86 -25.12
C ALA A 802 38.39 -7.24 -24.80
N PHE A 803 37.70 -8.02 -25.64
CA PHE A 803 36.35 -8.52 -25.42
C PHE A 803 36.25 -9.32 -24.13
N ALA A 804 37.12 -10.30 -23.93
CA ALA A 804 37.11 -11.13 -22.73
C ALA A 804 37.38 -10.33 -21.46
N THR A 805 38.35 -9.35 -21.53
CA THR A 805 38.64 -8.48 -20.37
C THR A 805 37.51 -7.55 -20.05
N LEU A 806 36.90 -6.90 -21.04
CA LEU A 806 35.73 -6.02 -20.82
C LEU A 806 34.56 -6.77 -20.20
N THR A 807 34.22 -7.94 -20.77
CA THR A 807 33.11 -8.78 -20.27
C THR A 807 33.35 -9.19 -18.81
N LEU A 808 34.51 -9.73 -18.51
CA LEU A 808 34.81 -10.23 -17.18
C LEU A 808 34.96 -9.09 -16.15
N ALA A 809 35.51 -7.95 -16.54
CA ALA A 809 35.61 -6.77 -15.69
C ALA A 809 34.22 -6.20 -15.34
N ARG A 810 33.30 -6.18 -16.30
CA ARG A 810 31.90 -5.79 -16.05
C ARG A 810 31.19 -6.76 -15.09
N LEU A 811 31.40 -8.07 -15.25
CA LEU A 811 30.85 -9.06 -14.31
C LEU A 811 31.36 -8.83 -12.88
N PHE A 812 32.66 -8.60 -12.69
CA PHE A 812 33.22 -8.22 -11.39
C PHE A 812 32.67 -6.90 -10.89
N HIS A 813 32.53 -5.90 -11.78
CA HIS A 813 31.99 -4.60 -11.46
C HIS A 813 30.54 -4.64 -10.96
N GLY A 814 29.77 -5.65 -11.35
CA GLY A 814 28.43 -5.92 -10.79
C GLY A 814 28.44 -6.01 -9.26
N PHE A 815 29.48 -6.57 -8.64
CA PHE A 815 29.64 -6.57 -7.20
C PHE A 815 29.93 -5.18 -6.62
N ASN A 816 30.67 -4.32 -7.36
CA ASN A 816 30.92 -2.95 -6.93
C ASN A 816 29.64 -2.11 -6.86
N CYS A 817 28.70 -2.36 -7.78
CA CYS A 817 27.46 -1.59 -7.89
C CYS A 817 26.34 -2.06 -6.94
N ARG A 818 26.53 -3.11 -6.12
CA ARG A 818 25.52 -3.59 -5.18
C ARG A 818 25.23 -2.61 -4.05
N SER A 819 26.28 -1.96 -3.52
CA SER A 819 26.18 -1.00 -2.42
C SER A 819 27.24 0.08 -2.53
N GLU A 820 27.08 1.18 -1.81
CA GLU A 820 28.15 2.16 -1.59
C GLU A 820 29.20 1.63 -0.62
N GLU A 821 28.87 0.68 0.22
CA GLU A 821 29.79 0.03 1.16
C GLU A 821 30.69 -0.99 0.45
N SER A 822 31.82 -1.34 1.09
CA SER A 822 32.70 -2.38 0.59
C SER A 822 32.08 -3.77 0.70
N MET A 823 32.47 -4.67 -0.21
CA MET A 823 32.06 -6.07 -0.18
C MET A 823 32.54 -6.81 1.09
N PHE A 824 33.58 -6.30 1.74
CA PHE A 824 34.08 -6.86 3.01
C PHE A 824 33.08 -6.63 4.15
N LYS A 825 32.35 -5.49 4.14
CA LYS A 825 31.30 -5.17 5.11
C LYS A 825 29.97 -5.77 4.73
N LEU A 826 29.58 -5.67 3.44
CA LEU A 826 28.30 -6.16 2.94
C LEU A 826 28.20 -7.70 2.93
N GLY A 827 29.30 -8.40 2.61
CA GLY A 827 29.35 -9.83 2.44
C GLY A 827 28.89 -10.32 1.05
N PHE A 828 29.53 -11.38 0.58
CA PHE A 828 29.21 -11.96 -0.76
C PHE A 828 27.87 -12.69 -0.77
N ARG A 829 27.43 -13.25 0.37
CA ARG A 829 26.24 -14.09 0.48
C ARG A 829 24.93 -13.32 0.73
N SER A 830 25.01 -12.02 0.98
CA SER A 830 23.83 -11.17 1.24
C SER A 830 22.86 -11.17 0.06
N ASN A 831 23.38 -11.29 -1.17
CA ASN A 831 22.56 -11.42 -2.39
C ASN A 831 23.03 -12.63 -3.22
N LYS A 832 22.33 -13.75 -3.10
CA LYS A 832 22.64 -14.99 -3.83
C LYS A 832 22.47 -14.82 -5.35
N TYR A 833 21.55 -13.96 -5.77
CA TYR A 833 21.27 -13.71 -7.19
C TYR A 833 22.45 -13.05 -7.89
N SER A 834 23.20 -12.16 -7.21
CA SER A 834 24.42 -11.56 -7.77
C SER A 834 25.51 -12.61 -8.01
N VAL A 835 25.63 -13.61 -7.14
CA VAL A 835 26.58 -14.71 -7.33
C VAL A 835 26.15 -15.59 -8.50
N TYR A 836 24.88 -15.95 -8.59
CA TYR A 836 24.38 -16.74 -9.71
C TYR A 836 24.51 -16.03 -11.06
N ALA A 837 24.22 -14.73 -11.09
CA ALA A 837 24.37 -13.90 -12.29
C ALA A 837 25.84 -13.83 -12.75
N PHE A 838 26.77 -13.66 -11.80
CA PHE A 838 28.22 -13.68 -12.07
C PHE A 838 28.65 -15.04 -12.64
N LEU A 839 28.30 -16.15 -12.00
CA LEU A 839 28.66 -17.50 -12.45
C LEU A 839 28.08 -17.82 -13.83
N ALA A 840 26.84 -17.44 -14.09
CA ALA A 840 26.22 -17.60 -15.40
C ALA A 840 26.94 -16.78 -16.48
N GLY A 841 27.27 -15.51 -16.19
CA GLY A 841 28.02 -14.65 -17.10
C GLY A 841 29.41 -15.20 -17.42
N VAL A 842 30.13 -15.69 -16.40
CA VAL A 842 31.44 -16.37 -16.59
C VAL A 842 31.28 -17.63 -17.42
N ALA A 843 30.24 -18.41 -17.18
CA ALA A 843 29.98 -19.64 -17.98
C ALA A 843 29.68 -19.30 -19.45
N PHE A 844 28.90 -18.27 -19.72
CA PHE A 844 28.64 -17.79 -21.09
C PHE A 844 29.92 -17.30 -21.76
N LEU A 845 30.74 -16.50 -21.08
CA LEU A 845 32.03 -16.07 -21.63
C LEU A 845 32.96 -17.26 -21.90
N ALA A 846 33.05 -18.20 -20.97
CA ALA A 846 33.87 -19.40 -21.12
C ALA A 846 33.39 -20.25 -22.33
N ALA A 847 32.09 -20.39 -22.51
CA ALA A 847 31.54 -21.07 -23.67
C ALA A 847 32.00 -20.43 -24.99
N VAL A 848 31.93 -19.11 -25.11
CA VAL A 848 32.38 -18.36 -26.30
C VAL A 848 33.89 -18.52 -26.55
N LEU A 849 34.71 -18.52 -25.49
CA LEU A 849 36.18 -18.57 -25.61
C LEU A 849 36.73 -19.98 -25.83
N PHE A 850 36.05 -21.03 -25.35
CA PHE A 850 36.61 -22.38 -25.33
C PHE A 850 35.87 -23.38 -26.24
N ILE A 851 34.67 -23.08 -26.74
CA ILE A 851 33.96 -23.97 -27.66
C ILE A 851 34.34 -23.58 -29.10
N PRO A 852 35.10 -24.42 -29.85
CA PRO A 852 35.60 -24.06 -31.17
C PRO A 852 34.50 -23.70 -32.18
N GLY A 853 33.33 -24.32 -32.09
CA GLY A 853 32.21 -24.02 -32.99
C GLY A 853 31.59 -22.63 -32.79
N LEU A 854 31.91 -21.91 -31.69
CA LEU A 854 31.46 -20.55 -31.46
C LEU A 854 32.49 -19.49 -31.87
N HIS A 855 33.73 -19.87 -32.15
CA HIS A 855 34.81 -18.93 -32.47
C HIS A 855 34.52 -18.09 -33.72
N SER A 856 34.05 -18.72 -34.78
CA SER A 856 33.71 -18.00 -36.02
C SER A 856 32.50 -17.09 -35.78
N LEU A 857 31.53 -17.56 -35.04
CA LEU A 857 30.28 -16.85 -34.74
C LEU A 857 30.55 -15.57 -33.97
N PHE A 858 31.44 -15.60 -32.99
CA PHE A 858 31.80 -14.47 -32.17
C PHE A 858 33.08 -13.76 -32.60
N SER A 859 33.65 -14.11 -33.73
CA SER A 859 34.92 -13.53 -34.24
C SER A 859 36.06 -13.53 -33.18
N VAL A 860 36.19 -14.65 -32.44
CA VAL A 860 37.21 -14.83 -31.40
C VAL A 860 38.21 -15.89 -31.82
N VAL A 861 39.43 -15.81 -31.25
CA VAL A 861 40.48 -16.79 -31.50
C VAL A 861 40.85 -17.52 -30.21
N SER A 862 41.39 -18.73 -30.34
CA SER A 862 41.84 -19.52 -29.19
C SER A 862 42.90 -18.80 -28.38
N LEU A 863 42.76 -18.81 -27.07
CA LEU A 863 43.65 -18.19 -26.09
C LEU A 863 44.44 -19.25 -25.34
N GLY A 864 45.74 -18.98 -25.10
CA GLY A 864 46.56 -19.81 -24.21
C GLY A 864 46.26 -19.55 -22.72
N ALA A 865 46.63 -20.52 -21.86
CA ALA A 865 46.40 -20.37 -20.41
C ALA A 865 47.05 -19.08 -19.81
N ALA A 866 48.19 -18.67 -20.29
CA ALA A 866 48.85 -17.40 -19.88
C ALA A 866 48.04 -16.18 -20.27
N ASP A 867 47.35 -16.18 -21.41
CA ASP A 867 46.51 -15.09 -21.85
C ASP A 867 45.24 -15.00 -21.01
N VAL A 868 44.63 -16.15 -20.69
CA VAL A 868 43.45 -16.23 -19.77
C VAL A 868 43.81 -15.68 -18.37
N LEU A 869 45.00 -16.01 -17.88
CA LEU A 869 45.47 -15.48 -16.57
C LEU A 869 45.64 -13.95 -16.58
N LYS A 870 46.22 -13.41 -17.67
CA LYS A 870 46.36 -11.96 -17.87
C LYS A 870 44.99 -11.26 -17.93
N ILE A 871 44.06 -11.84 -18.69
CA ILE A 871 42.69 -11.34 -18.79
C ILE A 871 42.00 -11.33 -17.41
N ALA A 872 42.09 -12.43 -16.66
CA ALA A 872 41.51 -12.52 -15.33
C ALA A 872 42.11 -11.48 -14.36
N GLY A 873 43.40 -11.31 -14.34
CA GLY A 873 44.08 -10.32 -13.51
C GLY A 873 43.70 -8.88 -13.86
N LEU A 874 43.74 -8.53 -15.17
CA LEU A 874 43.35 -7.21 -15.66
C LEU A 874 41.88 -6.89 -15.43
N ALA A 875 40.98 -7.89 -15.60
CA ALA A 875 39.56 -7.73 -15.37
C ALA A 875 39.21 -7.53 -13.88
N PHE A 876 39.97 -8.15 -12.98
CA PHE A 876 39.78 -8.00 -11.54
C PHE A 876 40.35 -6.68 -10.97
N ALA A 877 41.39 -6.14 -11.59
CA ALA A 877 42.10 -4.95 -11.09
C ALA A 877 41.20 -3.72 -10.85
N PRO A 878 40.31 -3.31 -11.77
CA PRO A 878 39.37 -2.19 -11.52
C PRO A 878 38.51 -2.43 -10.28
N THR A 879 38.01 -3.65 -10.11
CA THR A 879 37.17 -4.00 -8.95
C THR A 879 37.99 -3.94 -7.64
N ALA A 880 39.20 -4.44 -7.63
CA ALA A 880 40.09 -4.36 -6.47
C ALA A 880 40.33 -2.89 -6.06
N ILE A 881 40.63 -2.01 -7.03
CA ILE A 881 40.84 -0.58 -6.78
C ILE A 881 39.57 0.05 -6.18
N ILE A 882 38.43 -0.16 -6.78
CA ILE A 882 37.14 0.39 -6.30
C ILE A 882 36.83 -0.13 -4.89
N GLN A 883 37.03 -1.42 -4.60
CA GLN A 883 36.79 -2.00 -3.28
C GLN A 883 37.78 -1.44 -2.20
N ILE A 884 39.04 -1.19 -2.55
CA ILE A 884 39.99 -0.54 -1.65
C ILE A 884 39.52 0.88 -1.33
N ILE A 885 39.10 1.65 -2.32
CA ILE A 885 38.56 3.01 -2.12
C ILE A 885 37.36 2.98 -1.18
N LYS A 886 36.39 2.07 -1.41
CA LYS A 886 35.22 1.90 -0.56
C LYS A 886 35.62 1.49 0.87
N ALA A 887 36.53 0.54 1.04
CA ALA A 887 36.97 0.11 2.35
C ALA A 887 37.67 1.26 3.15
N ILE A 888 38.36 2.16 2.46
CA ILE A 888 38.91 3.37 3.10
C ILE A 888 37.79 4.35 3.49
N GLN A 889 36.79 4.50 2.65
CA GLN A 889 35.64 5.35 2.94
C GLN A 889 34.80 4.81 4.11
N ASP A 890 34.56 3.49 4.17
CA ASP A 890 33.86 2.82 5.27
C ASP A 890 34.53 3.03 6.63
N LYS A 891 35.87 3.12 6.66
CA LYS A 891 36.64 3.42 7.89
C LYS A 891 36.55 4.89 8.33
N ARG A 892 36.20 5.79 7.42
CA ARG A 892 36.04 7.23 7.69
C ARG A 892 34.64 7.65 8.08
N ARG A 893 33.64 6.84 7.69
CA ARG A 893 32.24 6.94 8.14
C ARG A 893 32.05 6.26 9.50
#